data_75d736542937e102e55102498672c5ff
#
_entry.id   75d736542937e102e55102498672c5ff
#
_cell.length_a   1.000
_cell.length_b   1.000
_cell.length_c   1.000
_cell.angle_alpha   90.00
_cell.angle_beta   90.00
_cell.angle_gamma   90.00
#
_symmetry.space_group_name_H-M   'P 1'
#
loop_
_entity.id
_entity.type
_entity.pdbx_description
1 polymer ?
#
loop_
_entity_poly.entity_id
_entity_poly.type
_entity_poly.pdbx_seq_one_letter_code
_entity_poly.pdbx_strand_id
1 'polypeptide(L)'
;MNLSPDQLQERRELLQQCLNMSIIRAQSYANSLSEEQFLEAINGTTRNMLGMNMRPPAAFPDNYFGQYYTIQNGKIRSGNVWNQVELDILQCLTAEREAREVLEYFLNQPGFQADFTVIKARFRRWRNTLDSLLGFKLIRKLPGTAKDVTTYALYAEMVSLLRRVLASPRSQELPVINSEAAQAELVYVQQMEKEFEDYLRDVLANRLEETLEFGREQMSLGLVTHYLEELFGPMLYFDVLLALAHQYGMTATEIVNPEGTRAGNTGFHLALFGAPGTGKTFSVKDLMLGDETKNVRAHGLPGLNRYCGGMTPANFIRIGEAYQGKRFNFVVTEFNDWFRYKGMVEPLKLALEQGKIRYETKIETIGPYQFSCFFSTNYNTQVSKDTGYRVTVADPNFNAIEDRMLVRMHRMTKQRLRELSRNQRELAMGRLRMRLAGEIRDHLTLVYAIQTEHPLVKDRFKRKTVVLRDTFFHELEKAQEMVLSQIKSDILFSVRVRQNAIKLAGALTLFSYFAKPNDRLEIGEDAIRLAMKFFIEEVAIRQKVSVDVESILYTLGLSDINRAIDAAQHARQECEAKSPADSAEYMDIFHNQTSHELRMLESKYAPDTGWDAQLEDIIELFGTKWDNLDDEVRRFLSTGEILLKELERLDVGNADYAPVVIEYAKALECHIHKTFFESFRKSLRRDGLAANESIYKCDFGPIPPSPSDRRAAERTISELRMFLSEDKSLTMGAMWHILLRVRQEVKPAPVLGMLVAHLRKHKKAACLLESEFIKDWGRFIESFRNGAAHSTSITIGQAKECRDLVFGNAHSLLRFLV
;
A
#
# COMPACT_ATOMS: atom_id res chain seq x y z
N MET A 1 15.43 25.72 18.92
CA MET A 1 15.53 25.05 17.60
C MET A 1 16.91 25.35 17.02
N ASN A 2 17.68 24.33 16.63
CA ASN A 2 18.96 24.55 15.97
C ASN A 2 18.73 24.67 14.45
N LEU A 3 18.32 25.84 14.00
CA LEU A 3 18.22 26.15 12.58
C LEU A 3 19.62 26.28 12.00
N SER A 4 19.81 25.82 10.75
CA SER A 4 21.07 26.03 10.05
C SER A 4 21.31 27.54 9.73
N PRO A 5 22.53 27.98 9.52
CA PRO A 5 22.83 29.37 9.12
C PRO A 5 22.05 29.80 7.87
N ASP A 6 21.87 28.88 6.90
CA ASP A 6 21.15 29.17 5.67
C ASP A 6 19.64 29.35 5.92
N GLN A 7 19.04 28.51 6.77
CA GLN A 7 17.63 28.63 7.19
C GLN A 7 17.39 29.95 7.96
N LEU A 8 18.30 30.35 8.80
CA LEU A 8 18.24 31.64 9.50
C LEU A 8 18.33 32.81 8.55
N GLN A 9 19.18 32.72 7.56
CA GLN A 9 19.33 33.73 6.51
C GLN A 9 18.03 33.85 5.69
N GLU A 10 17.47 32.72 5.24
CA GLU A 10 16.23 32.68 4.48
C GLU A 10 15.04 33.26 5.28
N ARG A 11 14.90 32.90 6.56
CA ARG A 11 13.91 33.50 7.44
C ARG A 11 14.05 34.99 7.63
N ARG A 12 15.28 35.46 7.78
CA ARG A 12 15.60 36.89 7.91
C ARG A 12 15.17 37.66 6.67
N GLU A 13 15.49 37.15 5.50
CA GLU A 13 15.15 37.77 4.22
C GLU A 13 13.63 37.88 4.03
N LEU A 14 12.91 36.79 4.33
CA LEU A 14 11.46 36.78 4.24
C LEU A 14 10.79 37.72 5.25
N LEU A 15 11.28 37.80 6.50
CA LEU A 15 10.79 38.78 7.50
C LEU A 15 11.04 40.22 7.06
N GLN A 16 12.19 40.52 6.42
CA GLN A 16 12.44 41.81 5.85
C GLN A 16 11.51 42.12 4.68
N GLN A 17 11.32 41.19 3.78
CA GLN A 17 10.47 41.36 2.59
C GLN A 17 9.00 41.45 2.95
N CYS A 18 8.51 40.54 3.76
CA CYS A 18 7.08 40.42 4.07
C CYS A 18 6.59 41.43 5.10
N LEU A 19 7.43 41.79 6.07
CA LEU A 19 7.03 42.64 7.18
C LEU A 19 7.74 44.04 7.17
N ASN A 20 8.55 44.30 6.17
CA ASN A 20 9.36 45.53 6.07
C ASN A 20 10.18 45.79 7.36
N MET A 21 10.67 44.70 7.97
CA MET A 21 11.45 44.80 9.20
C MET A 21 12.85 45.31 8.95
N SER A 22 13.39 46.07 9.91
CA SER A 22 14.84 46.41 9.88
C SER A 22 15.68 45.14 10.05
N ILE A 23 16.89 45.12 9.50
CA ILE A 23 17.82 43.97 9.53
C ILE A 23 17.99 43.42 10.96
N ILE A 24 18.17 44.29 11.94
CA ILE A 24 18.38 43.91 13.35
C ILE A 24 17.13 43.20 13.92
N ARG A 25 15.95 43.73 13.64
CA ARG A 25 14.68 43.13 14.07
C ARG A 25 14.40 41.78 13.39
N ALA A 26 14.61 41.72 12.08
CA ALA A 26 14.43 40.47 11.33
C ALA A 26 15.39 39.36 11.81
N GLN A 27 16.62 39.74 12.18
CA GLN A 27 17.59 38.78 12.72
C GLN A 27 17.18 38.27 14.12
N SER A 28 16.67 39.14 14.97
CA SER A 28 16.17 38.74 16.29
C SER A 28 14.96 37.80 16.19
N TYR A 29 13.99 38.13 15.33
CA TYR A 29 12.78 37.32 15.15
C TYR A 29 13.06 35.99 14.43
N ALA A 30 13.95 35.95 13.43
CA ALA A 30 14.38 34.72 12.77
C ALA A 30 14.92 33.68 13.76
N ASN A 31 15.62 34.16 14.81
CA ASN A 31 16.19 33.30 15.85
C ASN A 31 15.17 32.87 16.95
N SER A 32 14.15 33.71 17.22
CA SER A 32 13.24 33.53 18.37
C SER A 32 11.91 32.91 18.04
N LEU A 33 11.42 33.03 16.80
CA LEU A 33 10.12 32.49 16.41
C LEU A 33 10.17 30.97 16.15
N SER A 34 9.17 30.25 16.65
CA SER A 34 8.93 28.87 16.20
C SER A 34 8.58 28.84 14.70
N GLU A 35 8.62 27.67 14.07
CA GLU A 35 8.20 27.54 12.66
C GLU A 35 6.77 28.02 12.44
N GLU A 36 5.87 27.64 13.32
CA GLU A 36 4.46 28.02 13.28
C GLU A 36 4.27 29.53 13.45
N GLN A 37 4.91 30.11 14.44
CA GLN A 37 4.88 31.57 14.66
C GLN A 37 5.50 32.37 13.51
N PHE A 38 6.56 31.84 12.91
CA PHE A 38 7.19 32.46 11.74
C PHE A 38 6.25 32.41 10.52
N LEU A 39 5.64 31.24 10.23
CA LEU A 39 4.68 31.09 9.13
C LEU A 39 3.44 31.95 9.37
N GLU A 40 2.93 32.00 10.60
CA GLU A 40 1.80 32.83 10.96
C GLU A 40 2.12 34.32 10.77
N ALA A 41 3.32 34.76 11.14
CA ALA A 41 3.74 36.13 10.95
C ALA A 41 3.79 36.54 9.47
N ILE A 42 4.48 35.78 8.62
CA ILE A 42 4.63 36.12 7.19
C ILE A 42 3.33 35.93 6.41
N ASN A 43 2.54 34.88 6.69
CA ASN A 43 1.27 34.60 6.03
C ASN A 43 0.13 35.45 6.61
N GLY A 44 0.15 35.75 7.90
CA GLY A 44 -0.84 36.57 8.58
C GLY A 44 -0.84 38.00 8.06
N THR A 45 0.31 38.56 7.80
CA THR A 45 0.44 39.88 7.19
C THR A 45 -0.12 39.87 5.77
N THR A 46 0.14 38.82 5.00
CA THR A 46 -0.41 38.67 3.67
C THR A 46 -1.94 38.50 3.71
N ARG A 47 -2.49 37.73 4.65
CA ARG A 47 -3.94 37.61 4.90
C ARG A 47 -4.58 38.93 5.32
N ASN A 48 -3.93 39.72 6.19
CA ASN A 48 -4.43 41.01 6.62
C ASN A 48 -4.37 42.05 5.48
N MET A 49 -3.43 41.95 4.59
CA MET A 49 -3.36 42.81 3.37
C MET A 49 -4.45 42.47 2.35
N LEU A 50 -4.75 41.19 2.14
CA LEU A 50 -5.79 40.70 1.26
C LEU A 50 -7.17 40.67 1.94
N GLY A 51 -7.17 40.51 3.27
CA GLY A 51 -8.34 40.34 4.07
C GLY A 51 -8.78 41.58 4.77
N MET A 52 -9.11 42.66 4.15
CA MET A 52 -10.30 43.38 4.54
C MET A 52 -10.22 44.77 5.16
N ASN A 53 -9.20 45.20 5.80
CA ASN A 53 -9.18 46.51 6.45
C ASN A 53 -7.90 47.33 6.22
N MET A 54 -6.93 46.78 5.54
CA MET A 54 -5.69 47.50 5.26
C MET A 54 -5.56 47.81 3.78
N ARG A 55 -5.39 49.02 3.41
CA ARG A 55 -4.91 49.42 2.08
C ARG A 55 -3.52 48.85 1.92
N PRO A 56 -3.28 48.01 0.86
CA PRO A 56 -1.91 47.67 0.54
C PRO A 56 -1.10 48.92 0.33
N PRO A 57 0.16 48.97 0.84
CA PRO A 57 1.04 50.13 0.56
C PRO A 57 1.20 50.27 -0.97
N ALA A 58 1.13 51.48 -1.46
CA ALA A 58 1.21 51.80 -2.90
C ALA A 58 2.53 51.37 -3.61
N ALA A 59 3.43 50.72 -2.91
CA ALA A 59 4.78 50.37 -3.34
C ALA A 59 5.09 48.84 -3.37
N PHE A 60 4.08 47.97 -3.31
CA PHE A 60 4.37 46.53 -3.42
C PHE A 60 4.47 46.11 -4.89
N PRO A 61 5.52 45.37 -5.29
CA PRO A 61 5.61 44.78 -6.63
C PRO A 61 4.44 43.77 -6.84
N ASP A 62 3.96 43.66 -8.05
CA ASP A 62 2.83 42.77 -8.46
C ASP A 62 2.99 41.30 -8.00
N ASN A 63 4.19 40.83 -7.78
CA ASN A 63 4.54 39.49 -7.33
C ASN A 63 4.32 39.27 -5.82
N TYR A 64 4.18 40.31 -5.04
CA TYR A 64 4.16 40.22 -3.57
C TYR A 64 2.82 39.73 -3.03
N PHE A 65 1.74 40.02 -3.71
CA PHE A 65 0.39 39.60 -3.34
C PHE A 65 0.10 38.15 -3.69
N GLY A 66 1.05 37.45 -4.26
CA GLY A 66 0.87 36.10 -4.76
C GLY A 66 1.51 35.00 -3.95
N GLN A 67 2.19 35.26 -2.83
CA GLN A 67 3.00 34.23 -2.19
C GLN A 67 2.44 33.85 -0.80
N TYR A 68 2.18 32.57 -0.62
CA TYR A 68 1.88 31.94 0.65
C TYR A 68 3.02 30.98 0.99
N TYR A 69 3.54 31.06 2.20
CA TYR A 69 4.74 30.32 2.60
C TYR A 69 4.38 29.12 3.46
N THR A 70 5.01 27.98 3.18
CA THR A 70 4.92 26.75 3.97
C THR A 70 6.33 26.22 4.23
N ILE A 71 6.52 25.42 5.29
CA ILE A 71 7.77 24.72 5.53
C ILE A 71 7.54 23.24 5.20
N GLN A 72 8.33 22.71 4.26
CA GLN A 72 8.33 21.30 3.89
C GLN A 72 9.78 20.79 3.94
N ASN A 73 9.99 19.74 4.71
CA ASN A 73 11.33 19.15 4.90
C ASN A 73 12.41 20.18 5.34
N GLY A 74 12.03 21.11 6.23
CA GLY A 74 12.92 22.15 6.73
C GLY A 74 13.26 23.28 5.76
N LYS A 75 12.64 23.30 4.56
CA LYS A 75 12.79 24.39 3.58
C LYS A 75 11.51 25.19 3.46
N ILE A 76 11.63 26.50 3.37
CA ILE A 76 10.51 27.40 3.14
C ILE A 76 10.15 27.35 1.65
N ARG A 77 8.89 27.08 1.35
CA ARG A 77 8.35 27.08 -0.01
C ARG A 77 7.29 28.14 -0.15
N SER A 78 7.29 28.85 -1.26
CA SER A 78 6.26 29.81 -1.60
C SER A 78 5.18 29.18 -2.47
N GLY A 79 3.91 29.32 -2.07
CA GLY A 79 2.73 29.05 -2.87
C GLY A 79 2.05 30.35 -3.32
N ASN A 80 1.14 30.28 -4.28
CA ASN A 80 0.49 31.47 -4.80
C ASN A 80 -0.76 31.84 -4.00
N VAL A 81 -0.74 32.95 -3.26
CA VAL A 81 -1.86 33.47 -2.41
C VAL A 81 -3.04 34.01 -3.24
N TRP A 82 -2.81 34.38 -4.47
CA TRP A 82 -3.89 34.79 -5.39
C TRP A 82 -5.04 33.77 -5.47
N ASN A 83 -4.78 32.59 -5.01
CA ASN A 83 -5.71 31.49 -5.02
C ASN A 83 -6.97 31.74 -4.19
N GLN A 84 -6.89 32.42 -3.04
CA GLN A 84 -8.11 32.72 -2.28
C GLN A 84 -8.93 33.82 -2.97
N VAL A 85 -8.28 34.87 -3.46
CA VAL A 85 -8.97 35.94 -4.16
C VAL A 85 -9.48 35.47 -5.52
N GLU A 86 -8.74 34.61 -6.21
CA GLU A 86 -9.18 33.94 -7.42
C GLU A 86 -10.42 33.04 -7.14
N LEU A 87 -10.41 32.30 -6.06
CA LEU A 87 -11.55 31.51 -5.60
C LEU A 87 -12.75 32.40 -5.26
N ASP A 88 -12.52 33.51 -4.57
CA ASP A 88 -13.59 34.46 -4.24
C ASP A 88 -14.22 35.08 -5.52
N ILE A 89 -13.40 35.40 -6.52
CA ILE A 89 -13.87 35.86 -7.82
C ILE A 89 -14.69 34.77 -8.51
N LEU A 90 -14.16 33.55 -8.59
CA LEU A 90 -14.84 32.41 -9.21
C LEU A 90 -16.14 32.09 -8.49
N GLN A 91 -16.15 32.15 -7.15
CA GLN A 91 -17.37 31.98 -6.35
C GLN A 91 -18.41 33.07 -6.63
N CYS A 92 -17.97 34.33 -6.72
CA CYS A 92 -18.85 35.42 -7.06
C CYS A 92 -19.46 35.26 -8.47
N LEU A 93 -18.65 34.81 -9.45
CA LEU A 93 -19.09 34.56 -10.81
C LEU A 93 -20.13 33.42 -10.92
N THR A 94 -20.03 32.43 -10.00
CA THR A 94 -21.00 31.32 -9.94
C THR A 94 -22.24 31.68 -9.14
N ALA A 95 -22.08 32.49 -8.08
CA ALA A 95 -23.18 32.90 -7.22
C ALA A 95 -24.14 33.87 -7.88
N GLU A 96 -23.63 34.74 -8.74
CA GLU A 96 -24.44 35.79 -9.34
C GLU A 96 -24.26 35.85 -10.86
N ARG A 97 -25.37 35.62 -11.58
CA ARG A 97 -25.38 35.44 -13.03
C ARG A 97 -24.85 36.65 -13.81
N GLU A 98 -25.09 37.86 -13.32
CA GLU A 98 -24.64 39.08 -13.98
C GLU A 98 -23.29 39.58 -13.47
N ALA A 99 -22.65 38.86 -12.52
CA ALA A 99 -21.39 39.30 -11.90
C ALA A 99 -20.25 39.48 -12.93
N ARG A 100 -20.16 38.56 -13.90
CA ARG A 100 -19.16 38.66 -14.98
C ARG A 100 -19.36 39.92 -15.80
N GLU A 101 -20.57 40.15 -16.29
CA GLU A 101 -20.91 41.30 -17.15
C GLU A 101 -20.68 42.63 -16.42
N VAL A 102 -21.00 42.64 -15.11
CA VAL A 102 -20.79 43.83 -14.27
C VAL A 102 -19.28 44.08 -14.02
N LEU A 103 -18.53 43.06 -13.75
CA LEU A 103 -17.06 43.19 -13.58
C LEU A 103 -16.38 43.60 -14.87
N GLU A 104 -16.72 43.03 -16.01
CA GLU A 104 -16.22 43.41 -17.34
C GLU A 104 -16.60 44.86 -17.66
N TYR A 105 -17.83 45.27 -17.30
CA TYR A 105 -18.24 46.63 -17.44
C TYR A 105 -17.35 47.58 -16.63
N PHE A 106 -17.08 47.29 -15.36
CA PHE A 106 -16.18 48.08 -14.53
C PHE A 106 -14.76 48.18 -15.12
N LEU A 107 -14.20 47.04 -15.58
CA LEU A 107 -12.88 46.99 -16.18
C LEU A 107 -12.71 47.87 -17.42
N ASN A 108 -13.84 48.17 -18.11
CA ASN A 108 -13.86 48.99 -19.30
C ASN A 108 -14.19 50.46 -19.00
N GLN A 109 -14.48 50.82 -17.74
CA GLN A 109 -14.78 52.23 -17.40
C GLN A 109 -13.52 52.99 -17.01
N PRO A 110 -13.46 54.30 -17.25
CA PRO A 110 -12.38 55.15 -16.79
C PRO A 110 -12.25 55.07 -15.25
N GLY A 111 -11.04 54.85 -14.75
CA GLY A 111 -10.78 54.70 -13.33
C GLY A 111 -11.42 53.47 -12.68
N PHE A 112 -11.93 52.50 -13.47
CA PHE A 112 -12.59 51.29 -13.00
C PHE A 112 -13.78 51.57 -12.05
N GLN A 113 -14.53 52.60 -12.33
CA GLN A 113 -15.67 53.05 -11.51
C GLN A 113 -16.92 53.31 -12.33
N ALA A 114 -18.06 53.16 -11.73
CA ALA A 114 -19.36 53.36 -12.38
C ALA A 114 -20.41 53.91 -11.39
N ASP A 115 -21.27 54.78 -11.86
CA ASP A 115 -22.36 55.31 -11.08
C ASP A 115 -23.51 54.31 -10.92
N PHE A 116 -24.09 54.33 -9.74
CA PHE A 116 -25.22 53.45 -9.38
C PHE A 116 -26.40 53.54 -10.39
N THR A 117 -26.73 54.75 -10.86
CA THR A 117 -27.81 54.97 -11.81
C THR A 117 -27.59 54.27 -13.13
N VAL A 118 -26.34 54.23 -13.61
CA VAL A 118 -25.92 53.54 -14.83
C VAL A 118 -25.99 52.05 -14.68
N ILE A 119 -25.45 51.53 -13.52
CA ILE A 119 -25.50 50.11 -13.21
C ILE A 119 -26.96 49.63 -13.13
N LYS A 120 -27.83 50.38 -12.42
CA LYS A 120 -29.25 50.08 -12.28
C LYS A 120 -30.01 50.04 -13.60
N ALA A 121 -29.66 50.93 -14.52
CA ALA A 121 -30.30 51.01 -15.82
C ALA A 121 -29.86 49.88 -16.79
N ARG A 122 -28.63 49.38 -16.60
CA ARG A 122 -27.99 48.40 -17.49
C ARG A 122 -28.21 46.93 -17.11
N PHE A 123 -28.27 46.63 -15.81
CA PHE A 123 -28.30 45.27 -15.28
C PHE A 123 -29.64 45.00 -14.57
N ARG A 124 -30.29 43.88 -14.90
CA ARG A 124 -31.61 43.54 -14.28
C ARG A 124 -31.49 43.15 -12.81
N ARG A 125 -30.44 42.41 -12.46
CA ARG A 125 -30.22 41.91 -11.11
C ARG A 125 -29.23 42.76 -10.33
N TRP A 126 -29.07 44.01 -10.71
CA TRP A 126 -28.06 44.94 -10.18
C TRP A 126 -27.93 44.92 -8.66
N ARG A 127 -29.05 44.78 -7.91
CA ARG A 127 -29.05 44.80 -6.47
C ARG A 127 -28.28 43.57 -5.93
N ASN A 128 -28.70 42.36 -6.30
CA ASN A 128 -28.06 41.11 -5.86
C ASN A 128 -26.59 41.06 -6.30
N THR A 129 -26.34 41.52 -7.53
CA THR A 129 -24.96 41.51 -8.08
C THR A 129 -24.05 42.48 -7.33
N LEU A 130 -24.51 43.73 -7.06
CA LEU A 130 -23.68 44.68 -6.28
C LEU A 130 -23.50 44.21 -4.83
N ASP A 131 -24.53 43.66 -4.19
CA ASP A 131 -24.44 43.12 -2.83
C ASP A 131 -23.44 41.93 -2.79
N SER A 132 -23.48 41.06 -3.78
CA SER A 132 -22.53 39.98 -3.94
C SER A 132 -21.11 40.50 -4.16
N LEU A 133 -20.87 41.38 -5.11
CA LEU A 133 -19.57 41.98 -5.39
C LEU A 133 -18.99 42.76 -4.18
N LEU A 134 -19.86 43.40 -3.40
CA LEU A 134 -19.46 44.04 -2.14
C LEU A 134 -19.12 43.01 -1.05
N GLY A 135 -19.94 41.96 -0.93
CA GLY A 135 -19.73 40.85 0.00
C GLY A 135 -18.40 40.13 -0.24
N PHE A 136 -18.07 39.86 -1.48
CA PHE A 136 -16.77 39.30 -1.90
C PHE A 136 -15.63 40.34 -1.96
N LYS A 137 -15.93 41.60 -1.63
CA LYS A 137 -14.98 42.74 -1.64
C LYS A 137 -14.25 42.93 -2.98
N LEU A 138 -14.89 42.64 -4.05
CA LEU A 138 -14.39 42.88 -5.39
C LEU A 138 -14.60 44.34 -5.82
N ILE A 139 -15.60 45.00 -5.26
CA ILE A 139 -15.85 46.42 -5.42
C ILE A 139 -16.00 47.15 -4.10
N ARG A 140 -15.83 48.47 -4.12
CA ARG A 140 -16.07 49.37 -2.99
C ARG A 140 -17.01 50.49 -3.36
N LYS A 141 -17.72 50.99 -2.37
CA LYS A 141 -18.52 52.18 -2.49
C LYS A 141 -17.66 53.40 -2.24
N LEU A 142 -17.60 54.32 -3.18
CA LEU A 142 -16.88 55.56 -3.04
C LEU A 142 -17.73 56.60 -2.30
N PRO A 143 -17.11 57.41 -1.41
CA PRO A 143 -17.83 58.51 -0.81
C PRO A 143 -18.22 59.52 -1.94
N GLY A 144 -19.53 59.76 -2.05
CA GLY A 144 -20.07 60.64 -3.11
C GLY A 144 -19.61 62.05 -2.99
N THR A 145 -19.23 62.65 -4.11
CA THR A 145 -18.92 64.06 -4.23
C THR A 145 -20.18 64.96 -4.42
N ALA A 146 -21.32 64.36 -4.69
CA ALA A 146 -22.63 65.02 -4.80
C ALA A 146 -23.66 64.26 -3.96
N LYS A 147 -24.67 64.99 -3.43
CA LYS A 147 -25.64 64.51 -2.45
C LYS A 147 -26.49 63.29 -2.87
N ASP A 148 -26.52 62.91 -4.16
CA ASP A 148 -27.46 61.87 -4.63
C ASP A 148 -26.86 60.77 -5.54
N VAL A 149 -25.55 60.75 -5.80
CA VAL A 149 -24.96 59.77 -6.70
C VAL A 149 -23.96 58.86 -5.96
N THR A 150 -24.36 57.63 -5.80
CA THR A 150 -23.46 56.61 -5.28
C THR A 150 -22.62 56.04 -6.43
N THR A 151 -21.31 56.06 -6.28
CA THR A 151 -20.37 55.47 -7.23
C THR A 151 -19.70 54.25 -6.64
N TYR A 152 -19.56 53.20 -7.43
CA TYR A 152 -18.84 51.97 -7.08
C TYR A 152 -17.55 51.90 -7.90
N ALA A 153 -16.51 51.34 -7.35
CA ALA A 153 -15.23 51.14 -8.03
C ALA A 153 -14.63 49.79 -7.70
N LEU A 154 -13.90 49.21 -8.67
CA LEU A 154 -12.99 48.09 -8.40
C LEU A 154 -11.81 48.55 -7.54
N TYR A 155 -11.22 47.63 -6.82
CA TYR A 155 -9.91 47.87 -6.22
C TYR A 155 -8.85 47.82 -7.33
N ALA A 156 -8.06 48.88 -7.45
CA ALA A 156 -7.06 49.03 -8.52
C ALA A 156 -6.05 47.89 -8.55
N GLU A 157 -5.72 47.38 -7.38
CA GLU A 157 -4.77 46.27 -7.15
C GLU A 157 -5.30 44.92 -7.70
N MET A 158 -6.61 44.75 -7.84
CA MET A 158 -7.25 43.52 -8.31
C MET A 158 -7.49 43.51 -9.82
N VAL A 159 -7.30 44.61 -10.53
CA VAL A 159 -7.62 44.73 -11.95
C VAL A 159 -6.88 43.72 -12.81
N SER A 160 -5.55 43.53 -12.56
CA SER A 160 -4.73 42.58 -13.29
C SER A 160 -5.18 41.14 -13.06
N LEU A 161 -5.51 40.79 -11.80
CA LEU A 161 -6.02 39.49 -11.43
C LEU A 161 -7.40 39.24 -12.04
N LEU A 162 -8.32 40.20 -11.93
CA LEU A 162 -9.66 40.10 -12.52
C LEU A 162 -9.58 39.87 -14.03
N ARG A 163 -8.75 40.61 -14.76
CA ARG A 163 -8.55 40.37 -16.20
C ARG A 163 -8.06 38.97 -16.51
N ARG A 164 -7.08 38.47 -15.74
CA ARG A 164 -6.53 37.14 -15.90
C ARG A 164 -7.59 36.07 -15.61
N VAL A 165 -8.33 36.19 -14.51
CA VAL A 165 -9.37 35.22 -14.12
C VAL A 165 -10.49 35.20 -15.14
N LEU A 166 -11.01 36.35 -15.53
CA LEU A 166 -12.11 36.46 -16.52
C LEU A 166 -11.70 35.93 -17.91
N ALA A 167 -10.43 36.05 -18.28
CA ALA A 167 -9.91 35.50 -19.54
C ALA A 167 -9.59 34.00 -19.48
N SER A 168 -9.55 33.41 -18.29
CA SER A 168 -9.17 31.99 -18.15
C SER A 168 -10.28 31.04 -18.62
N PRO A 169 -9.97 29.92 -19.28
CA PRO A 169 -10.95 28.91 -19.67
C PRO A 169 -11.78 28.44 -18.46
N ARG A 170 -11.15 28.33 -17.30
CA ARG A 170 -11.78 27.91 -16.04
C ARG A 170 -12.94 28.81 -15.62
N SER A 171 -12.86 30.11 -15.89
CA SER A 171 -13.95 31.06 -15.58
C SER A 171 -15.06 31.07 -16.63
N GLN A 172 -14.74 30.67 -17.86
CA GLN A 172 -15.72 30.64 -18.96
C GLN A 172 -16.63 29.40 -18.91
N GLU A 173 -16.12 28.30 -18.33
CA GLU A 173 -16.81 27.00 -18.23
C GLU A 173 -17.52 26.80 -16.87
N LEU A 174 -17.61 27.84 -16.03
CA LEU A 174 -18.27 27.71 -14.73
C LEU A 174 -19.76 27.39 -14.87
N PRO A 175 -20.27 26.30 -14.30
CA PRO A 175 -21.68 26.02 -14.27
C PRO A 175 -22.42 27.10 -13.45
N VAL A 176 -23.56 27.54 -13.88
CA VAL A 176 -24.44 28.41 -13.07
C VAL A 176 -25.11 27.57 -12.00
N ILE A 177 -24.66 27.73 -10.74
CA ILE A 177 -25.21 27.00 -9.61
C ILE A 177 -26.32 27.79 -8.95
N ASN A 178 -27.49 27.15 -8.81
CA ASN A 178 -28.71 27.83 -8.36
C ASN A 178 -28.97 27.68 -6.83
N SER A 179 -28.25 26.84 -6.14
CA SER A 179 -28.43 26.51 -4.71
C SER A 179 -27.34 27.12 -3.85
N GLU A 180 -27.69 27.82 -2.76
CA GLU A 180 -26.73 28.34 -1.78
C GLU A 180 -25.85 27.25 -1.19
N ALA A 181 -26.42 26.06 -0.92
CA ALA A 181 -25.67 24.91 -0.43
C ALA A 181 -24.63 24.44 -1.46
N ALA A 182 -24.99 24.41 -2.74
CA ALA A 182 -24.08 24.05 -3.81
C ALA A 182 -23.01 25.11 -4.05
N GLN A 183 -23.31 26.38 -3.86
CA GLN A 183 -22.34 27.47 -3.95
C GLN A 183 -21.27 27.38 -2.86
N ALA A 184 -21.68 27.15 -1.62
CA ALA A 184 -20.76 26.95 -0.51
C ALA A 184 -19.87 25.71 -0.72
N GLU A 185 -20.47 24.63 -1.22
CA GLU A 185 -19.75 23.40 -1.52
C GLU A 185 -18.75 23.57 -2.68
N LEU A 186 -19.09 24.39 -3.69
CA LEU A 186 -18.21 24.64 -4.83
C LEU A 186 -16.87 25.24 -4.41
N VAL A 187 -16.87 26.15 -3.44
CA VAL A 187 -15.62 26.73 -2.89
C VAL A 187 -14.73 25.64 -2.34
N TYR A 188 -15.33 24.72 -1.60
CA TYR A 188 -14.61 23.58 -1.02
C TYR A 188 -14.06 22.64 -2.11
N VAL A 189 -14.88 22.34 -3.12
CA VAL A 189 -14.47 21.55 -4.30
C VAL A 189 -13.29 22.20 -5.01
N GLN A 190 -13.35 23.50 -5.27
CA GLN A 190 -12.26 24.23 -5.93
C GLN A 190 -10.97 24.23 -5.12
N GLN A 191 -11.06 24.36 -3.79
CA GLN A 191 -9.91 24.28 -2.91
C GLN A 191 -9.27 22.90 -2.97
N MET A 192 -10.07 21.85 -2.93
CA MET A 192 -9.59 20.47 -3.02
C MET A 192 -8.94 20.14 -4.36
N GLU A 193 -9.55 20.56 -5.48
CA GLU A 193 -8.97 20.42 -6.83
C GLU A 193 -7.62 21.13 -6.93
N LYS A 194 -7.51 22.28 -6.30
CA LYS A 194 -6.27 23.02 -6.25
C LYS A 194 -5.21 22.33 -5.42
N GLU A 195 -5.55 21.79 -4.26
CA GLU A 195 -4.61 21.01 -3.44
C GLU A 195 -4.03 19.84 -4.25
N PHE A 196 -4.87 19.15 -5.03
CA PHE A 196 -4.42 18.12 -5.96
C PHE A 196 -3.46 18.67 -7.01
N GLU A 197 -3.83 19.77 -7.66
CA GLU A 197 -3.02 20.38 -8.71
C GLU A 197 -1.66 20.87 -8.19
N ASP A 198 -1.64 21.51 -7.02
CA ASP A 198 -0.40 22.00 -6.39
C ASP A 198 0.53 20.83 -6.02
N TYR A 199 -0.03 19.74 -5.48
CA TYR A 199 0.73 18.52 -5.19
C TYR A 199 1.29 17.88 -6.47
N LEU A 200 0.46 17.75 -7.50
CA LEU A 200 0.89 17.22 -8.80
C LEU A 200 2.01 18.07 -9.42
N ARG A 201 1.90 19.40 -9.35
CA ARG A 201 2.97 20.31 -9.81
C ARG A 201 4.28 20.08 -9.07
N ASP A 202 4.22 19.87 -7.77
CA ASP A 202 5.39 19.57 -6.95
C ASP A 202 6.02 18.22 -7.35
N VAL A 203 5.22 17.17 -7.55
CA VAL A 203 5.71 15.89 -8.08
C VAL A 203 6.40 16.07 -9.42
N LEU A 204 5.75 16.77 -10.37
CA LEU A 204 6.28 16.96 -11.72
C LEU A 204 7.55 17.81 -11.77
N ALA A 205 7.70 18.76 -10.86
CA ALA A 205 8.84 19.68 -10.83
C ALA A 205 10.05 19.09 -10.06
N ASN A 206 9.79 18.36 -8.97
CA ASN A 206 10.83 18.03 -8.00
C ASN A 206 11.10 16.54 -7.83
N ARG A 207 10.13 15.66 -8.17
CA ARG A 207 10.19 14.21 -7.86
C ARG A 207 9.79 13.31 -9.03
N LEU A 208 9.64 13.85 -10.24
CA LEU A 208 9.13 13.06 -11.36
C LEU A 208 10.01 11.85 -11.69
N GLU A 209 11.32 12.06 -11.82
CA GLU A 209 12.23 10.96 -12.17
C GLU A 209 12.29 9.90 -11.08
N GLU A 210 12.35 10.31 -9.82
CA GLU A 210 12.32 9.41 -8.66
C GLU A 210 10.99 8.60 -8.63
N THR A 211 9.86 9.25 -8.90
CA THR A 211 8.54 8.59 -8.96
C THR A 211 8.46 7.58 -10.10
N LEU A 212 9.02 7.92 -11.27
CA LEU A 212 9.04 7.02 -12.42
C LEU A 212 9.99 5.84 -12.22
N GLU A 213 11.16 6.07 -11.64
CA GLU A 213 12.13 5.02 -11.30
C GLU A 213 11.53 4.06 -10.27
N PHE A 214 10.99 4.59 -9.17
CA PHE A 214 10.27 3.78 -8.18
C PHE A 214 9.13 2.98 -8.82
N GLY A 215 8.36 3.60 -9.71
CA GLY A 215 7.25 2.96 -10.40
C GLY A 215 7.65 1.86 -11.37
N ARG A 216 8.84 1.96 -11.98
CA ARG A 216 9.37 0.96 -12.93
C ARG A 216 10.05 -0.20 -12.22
N GLU A 217 10.85 0.08 -11.21
CA GLU A 217 11.78 -0.89 -10.65
C GLU A 217 11.28 -1.53 -9.35
N GLN A 218 10.49 -0.80 -8.55
CA GLN A 218 10.14 -1.23 -7.21
C GLN A 218 8.64 -1.38 -7.01
N MET A 219 7.82 -0.44 -7.52
CA MET A 219 6.40 -0.41 -7.24
C MET A 219 5.68 -1.61 -7.83
N SER A 220 5.14 -2.44 -6.98
CA SER A 220 4.36 -3.61 -7.34
C SER A 220 3.28 -3.87 -6.29
N LEU A 221 2.29 -4.68 -6.66
CA LEU A 221 1.28 -5.13 -5.70
C LEU A 221 1.92 -5.93 -4.56
N GLY A 222 2.93 -6.76 -4.86
CA GLY A 222 3.68 -7.51 -3.86
C GLY A 222 4.41 -6.60 -2.85
N LEU A 223 5.10 -5.56 -3.32
CA LEU A 223 5.76 -4.59 -2.44
C LEU A 223 4.77 -3.91 -1.49
N VAL A 224 3.64 -3.42 -2.04
CA VAL A 224 2.63 -2.71 -1.24
C VAL A 224 1.97 -3.66 -0.24
N THR A 225 1.64 -4.88 -0.65
CA THR A 225 1.07 -5.90 0.23
C THR A 225 2.01 -6.20 1.39
N HIS A 226 3.28 -6.47 1.09
CA HIS A 226 4.30 -6.73 2.11
C HIS A 226 4.49 -5.52 3.06
N TYR A 227 4.59 -4.32 2.52
CA TYR A 227 4.70 -3.10 3.32
C TYR A 227 3.52 -2.90 4.27
N LEU A 228 2.29 -3.10 3.78
CA LEU A 228 1.09 -2.96 4.61
C LEU A 228 0.97 -4.08 5.66
N GLU A 229 1.39 -5.29 5.31
CA GLU A 229 1.39 -6.43 6.23
C GLU A 229 2.45 -6.26 7.33
N GLU A 230 3.65 -5.78 6.99
CA GLU A 230 4.70 -5.43 7.96
C GLU A 230 4.19 -4.36 8.96
N LEU A 231 3.48 -3.33 8.46
CA LEU A 231 2.97 -2.26 9.31
C LEU A 231 1.80 -2.68 10.18
N PHE A 232 0.83 -3.38 9.62
CA PHE A 232 -0.48 -3.56 10.25
C PHE A 232 -0.78 -4.99 10.67
N GLY A 233 -0.02 -5.96 10.16
CA GLY A 233 -0.22 -7.39 10.41
C GLY A 233 -1.21 -8.05 9.43
N PRO A 234 -1.24 -9.40 9.42
CA PRO A 234 -1.95 -10.18 8.41
C PRO A 234 -3.48 -10.05 8.42
N MET A 235 -4.08 -9.53 9.49
CA MET A 235 -5.53 -9.34 9.57
C MET A 235 -6.01 -7.95 9.14
N LEU A 236 -5.13 -6.92 9.29
CA LEU A 236 -5.51 -5.53 9.04
C LEU A 236 -5.02 -5.01 7.70
N TYR A 237 -3.90 -5.55 7.18
CA TYR A 237 -3.31 -5.05 5.93
C TYR A 237 -4.30 -5.07 4.76
N PHE A 238 -5.13 -6.11 4.68
CA PHE A 238 -6.05 -6.27 3.56
C PHE A 238 -7.13 -5.19 3.52
N ASP A 239 -7.61 -4.73 4.67
CA ASP A 239 -8.57 -3.62 4.75
C ASP A 239 -7.97 -2.30 4.27
N VAL A 240 -6.70 -2.08 4.63
CA VAL A 240 -5.93 -0.91 4.17
C VAL A 240 -5.61 -1.01 2.69
N LEU A 241 -5.25 -2.19 2.21
CA LEU A 241 -5.02 -2.46 0.79
C LEU A 241 -6.27 -2.19 -0.05
N LEU A 242 -7.46 -2.59 0.44
CA LEU A 242 -8.73 -2.28 -0.23
C LEU A 242 -9.00 -0.77 -0.30
N ALA A 243 -8.70 -0.03 0.77
CA ALA A 243 -8.84 1.43 0.78
C ALA A 243 -7.86 2.09 -0.20
N LEU A 244 -6.63 1.60 -0.29
CA LEU A 244 -5.64 2.10 -1.25
C LEU A 244 -6.02 1.71 -2.70
N ALA A 245 -6.46 0.47 -2.93
CA ALA A 245 -6.98 0.03 -4.24
C ALA A 245 -8.19 0.87 -4.69
N HIS A 246 -9.06 1.27 -3.75
CA HIS A 246 -10.15 2.20 -4.03
C HIS A 246 -9.64 3.55 -4.56
N GLN A 247 -8.55 4.10 -3.99
CA GLN A 247 -7.95 5.34 -4.48
C GLN A 247 -7.42 5.19 -5.92
N TYR A 248 -6.77 4.06 -6.26
CA TYR A 248 -6.40 3.74 -7.65
C TYR A 248 -7.64 3.52 -8.53
N GLY A 249 -8.67 2.90 -7.99
CA GLY A 249 -9.95 2.70 -8.66
C GLY A 249 -10.64 4.00 -9.08
N MET A 250 -10.43 5.10 -8.35
CA MET A 250 -10.97 6.42 -8.68
C MET A 250 -10.51 6.95 -10.05
N THR A 251 -9.45 6.41 -10.62
CA THR A 251 -9.05 6.68 -12.01
C THR A 251 -10.15 6.29 -13.00
N ALA A 252 -11.01 5.34 -12.64
CA ALA A 252 -12.00 4.68 -13.50
C ALA A 252 -11.35 4.19 -14.82
N THR A 253 -10.14 3.63 -14.71
CA THR A 253 -9.39 3.06 -15.85
C THR A 253 -10.23 2.00 -16.55
N GLU A 254 -10.24 2.04 -17.87
CA GLU A 254 -11.03 1.12 -18.68
C GLU A 254 -10.50 -0.30 -18.56
N ILE A 255 -11.41 -1.25 -18.34
CA ILE A 255 -11.15 -2.69 -18.38
C ILE A 255 -11.67 -3.23 -19.71
N VAL A 256 -10.79 -3.88 -20.45
CA VAL A 256 -11.10 -4.45 -21.76
C VAL A 256 -10.82 -5.97 -21.76
N ASN A 257 -11.51 -6.70 -22.62
CA ASN A 257 -11.16 -8.09 -22.88
C ASN A 257 -9.89 -8.18 -23.78
N PRO A 258 -9.34 -9.36 -24.06
CA PRO A 258 -8.17 -9.49 -24.92
C PRO A 258 -8.33 -8.91 -26.33
N GLU A 259 -9.55 -8.92 -26.88
CA GLU A 259 -9.91 -8.35 -28.17
C GLU A 259 -10.03 -6.82 -28.16
N GLY A 260 -9.97 -6.20 -26.96
CA GLY A 260 -10.08 -4.75 -26.81
C GLY A 260 -11.51 -4.22 -26.62
N THR A 261 -12.52 -5.10 -26.48
CA THR A 261 -13.89 -4.69 -26.17
C THR A 261 -13.99 -4.28 -24.71
N ARG A 262 -14.67 -3.19 -24.45
CA ARG A 262 -14.87 -2.67 -23.10
C ARG A 262 -15.73 -3.61 -22.25
N ALA A 263 -15.18 -4.07 -21.14
CA ALA A 263 -15.83 -4.90 -20.14
C ALA A 263 -16.31 -4.10 -18.91
N GLY A 264 -15.72 -2.91 -18.67
CA GLY A 264 -16.05 -2.07 -17.52
C GLY A 264 -14.99 -1.02 -17.21
N ASN A 265 -14.87 -0.65 -15.95
CA ASN A 265 -13.80 0.20 -15.45
C ASN A 265 -13.43 -0.20 -14.00
N THR A 266 -12.28 0.31 -13.51
CA THR A 266 -11.74 -0.01 -12.19
C THR A 266 -12.45 0.66 -11.02
N GLY A 267 -13.37 1.59 -11.30
CA GLY A 267 -14.04 2.38 -10.26
C GLY A 267 -15.06 1.57 -9.45
N PHE A 268 -14.96 1.63 -8.13
CA PHE A 268 -15.91 1.02 -7.21
C PHE A 268 -16.10 1.89 -5.96
N HIS A 269 -17.21 1.68 -5.24
CA HIS A 269 -17.47 2.28 -3.94
C HIS A 269 -17.08 1.26 -2.86
N LEU A 270 -16.44 1.72 -1.78
CA LEU A 270 -15.95 0.87 -0.70
C LEU A 270 -16.78 1.08 0.56
N ALA A 271 -17.16 -0.02 1.23
CA ALA A 271 -17.80 0.02 2.53
C ALA A 271 -17.17 -0.98 3.50
N LEU A 272 -16.68 -0.48 4.63
CA LEU A 272 -16.15 -1.30 5.70
C LEU A 272 -17.22 -1.48 6.79
N PHE A 273 -17.72 -2.71 6.94
CA PHE A 273 -18.74 -3.08 7.90
C PHE A 273 -18.12 -3.71 9.14
N GLY A 274 -18.69 -3.49 10.30
CA GLY A 274 -18.25 -4.17 11.52
C GLY A 274 -18.60 -3.42 12.79
N ALA A 275 -18.32 -4.06 13.93
CA ALA A 275 -18.51 -3.45 15.23
C ALA A 275 -17.63 -2.18 15.41
N PRO A 276 -18.01 -1.26 16.31
CA PRO A 276 -17.13 -0.16 16.68
C PRO A 276 -15.75 -0.66 17.15
N GLY A 277 -14.70 0.12 16.88
CA GLY A 277 -13.33 -0.18 17.34
C GLY A 277 -12.57 -1.23 16.52
N THR A 278 -13.07 -1.67 15.35
CA THR A 278 -12.42 -2.68 14.51
C THR A 278 -11.40 -2.14 13.50
N GLY A 279 -11.04 -0.86 13.58
CA GLY A 279 -10.02 -0.24 12.70
C GLY A 279 -10.56 0.38 11.40
N LYS A 280 -11.89 0.35 11.16
CA LYS A 280 -12.50 0.85 9.91
C LYS A 280 -12.12 2.28 9.57
N THR A 281 -12.28 3.21 10.53
CA THR A 281 -12.00 4.63 10.32
C THR A 281 -10.54 4.88 10.00
N PHE A 282 -9.63 4.16 10.64
CA PHE A 282 -8.21 4.27 10.37
C PHE A 282 -7.90 3.96 8.90
N SER A 283 -8.45 2.86 8.36
CA SER A 283 -8.17 2.43 6.99
C SER A 283 -8.70 3.42 5.94
N VAL A 284 -9.95 3.87 6.06
CA VAL A 284 -10.58 4.71 5.01
C VAL A 284 -10.33 6.20 5.17
N LYS A 285 -10.03 6.66 6.39
CA LYS A 285 -9.84 8.08 6.70
C LYS A 285 -8.39 8.38 7.07
N ASP A 286 -7.94 7.94 8.26
CA ASP A 286 -6.69 8.42 8.84
C ASP A 286 -5.49 8.09 7.96
N LEU A 287 -5.44 6.90 7.36
CA LEU A 287 -4.36 6.51 6.47
C LEU A 287 -4.47 7.16 5.08
N MET A 288 -5.68 7.34 4.54
CA MET A 288 -5.86 7.95 3.22
C MET A 288 -5.62 9.46 3.23
N LEU A 289 -6.16 10.17 4.22
CA LEU A 289 -6.03 11.62 4.37
C LEU A 289 -4.74 12.04 5.08
N GLY A 290 -4.21 11.17 5.94
CA GLY A 290 -3.20 11.52 6.93
C GLY A 290 -3.82 12.10 8.19
N ASP A 291 -3.09 12.00 9.30
CA ASP A 291 -3.45 12.61 10.58
C ASP A 291 -2.16 13.01 11.31
N GLU A 292 -1.81 14.28 11.23
CA GLU A 292 -0.58 14.80 11.86
C GLU A 292 -0.59 14.62 13.38
N THR A 293 -1.78 14.70 14.00
CA THR A 293 -1.91 14.54 15.46
C THR A 293 -1.58 13.13 15.93
N LYS A 294 -1.73 12.15 15.03
CA LYS A 294 -1.41 10.73 15.26
C LYS A 294 -0.11 10.27 14.58
N ASN A 295 0.64 11.17 13.95
CA ASN A 295 1.80 10.83 13.10
C ASN A 295 1.50 9.85 11.97
N VAL A 296 0.29 9.91 11.40
CA VAL A 296 -0.13 9.09 10.27
C VAL A 296 0.13 9.85 8.97
N ARG A 297 0.99 9.31 8.12
CA ARG A 297 1.27 9.86 6.79
C ARG A 297 0.16 9.49 5.81
N ALA A 298 -0.25 10.46 4.99
CA ALA A 298 -1.26 10.23 3.95
C ALA A 298 -0.74 9.31 2.84
N HIS A 299 -1.54 8.32 2.46
CA HIS A 299 -1.29 7.40 1.34
C HIS A 299 -2.25 7.62 0.17
N GLY A 300 -3.37 8.30 0.40
CA GLY A 300 -4.40 8.56 -0.60
C GLY A 300 -4.12 9.79 -1.47
N LEU A 301 -4.97 10.01 -2.46
CA LEU A 301 -4.90 11.15 -3.36
C LEU A 301 -4.99 12.48 -2.60
N PRO A 302 -4.08 13.42 -2.84
CA PRO A 302 -4.16 14.75 -2.23
C PRO A 302 -5.39 15.49 -2.74
N GLY A 303 -6.07 16.22 -1.88
CA GLY A 303 -7.18 17.10 -2.25
C GLY A 303 -8.45 16.46 -2.82
N LEU A 304 -8.43 15.18 -3.18
CA LEU A 304 -9.58 14.51 -3.82
C LEU A 304 -10.40 13.63 -2.88
N ASN A 305 -10.11 13.67 -1.58
CA ASN A 305 -10.82 12.93 -0.55
C ASN A 305 -11.60 13.90 0.35
N ARG A 306 -12.91 13.99 0.11
CA ARG A 306 -13.80 14.82 0.91
C ARG A 306 -14.28 14.08 2.15
N TYR A 307 -13.78 14.45 3.29
CA TYR A 307 -14.31 13.95 4.55
C TYR A 307 -15.68 14.57 4.85
N CYS A 308 -16.66 13.75 5.16
CA CYS A 308 -17.96 14.22 5.62
C CYS A 308 -18.55 13.33 6.71
N GLY A 309 -19.28 13.97 7.64
CA GLY A 309 -20.08 13.28 8.65
C GLY A 309 -21.51 12.99 8.18
N GLY A 310 -22.47 13.16 9.07
CA GLY A 310 -23.89 13.03 8.74
C GLY A 310 -24.35 14.04 7.68
N MET A 311 -25.23 13.62 6.77
CA MET A 311 -25.80 14.47 5.74
C MET A 311 -27.29 14.16 5.54
N THR A 312 -28.09 15.20 5.31
CA THR A 312 -29.50 15.01 4.96
C THR A 312 -29.67 14.74 3.47
N PRO A 313 -30.73 14.02 3.04
CA PRO A 313 -31.02 13.78 1.63
C PRO A 313 -31.10 15.07 0.80
N ALA A 314 -31.76 16.08 1.31
CA ALA A 314 -31.90 17.37 0.63
C ALA A 314 -30.56 18.07 0.41
N ASN A 315 -29.66 18.00 1.40
CA ASN A 315 -28.33 18.58 1.26
C ASN A 315 -27.48 17.77 0.25
N PHE A 316 -27.49 16.44 0.33
CA PHE A 316 -26.76 15.58 -0.61
C PHE A 316 -27.17 15.86 -2.07
N ILE A 317 -28.47 15.96 -2.32
CA ILE A 317 -28.99 16.24 -3.66
C ILE A 317 -28.54 17.63 -4.15
N ARG A 318 -28.59 18.64 -3.28
CA ARG A 318 -28.24 20.01 -3.65
C ARG A 318 -26.76 20.22 -3.89
N ILE A 319 -25.91 19.67 -3.02
CA ILE A 319 -24.45 19.79 -3.21
C ILE A 319 -23.96 19.01 -4.43
N GLY A 320 -24.72 18.03 -4.91
CA GLY A 320 -24.39 17.25 -6.12
C GLY A 320 -24.12 18.13 -7.35
N GLU A 321 -24.75 19.32 -7.40
CA GLU A 321 -24.51 20.32 -8.44
C GLU A 321 -23.04 20.79 -8.47
N ALA A 322 -22.41 21.00 -7.32
CA ALA A 322 -21.00 21.39 -7.20
C ALA A 322 -20.02 20.32 -7.70
N TYR A 323 -20.45 19.06 -7.72
CA TYR A 323 -19.66 17.91 -8.14
C TYR A 323 -19.93 17.47 -9.59
N GLN A 324 -20.68 18.26 -10.37
CA GLN A 324 -21.01 17.90 -11.74
C GLN A 324 -19.74 17.63 -12.57
N GLY A 325 -19.60 16.41 -13.08
CA GLY A 325 -18.46 15.98 -13.88
C GLY A 325 -17.15 15.82 -13.11
N LYS A 326 -17.15 15.99 -11.79
CA LYS A 326 -15.98 15.89 -10.93
C LYS A 326 -15.79 14.48 -10.40
N ARG A 327 -14.53 14.14 -10.05
CA ARG A 327 -14.17 12.85 -9.45
C ARG A 327 -13.56 13.08 -8.07
N PHE A 328 -14.35 12.83 -7.05
CA PHE A 328 -13.94 12.90 -5.65
C PHE A 328 -14.29 11.61 -4.94
N ASN A 329 -13.64 11.36 -3.83
CA ASN A 329 -14.04 10.33 -2.88
C ASN A 329 -14.71 10.98 -1.66
N PHE A 330 -15.95 10.59 -1.40
CA PHE A 330 -16.63 10.94 -0.16
C PHE A 330 -16.21 9.96 0.93
N VAL A 331 -15.43 10.43 1.89
CA VAL A 331 -14.98 9.66 3.06
C VAL A 331 -16.02 9.85 4.16
N VAL A 332 -16.87 8.84 4.37
CA VAL A 332 -18.00 8.91 5.31
C VAL A 332 -17.82 7.92 6.44
N THR A 333 -17.33 8.40 7.58
CA THR A 333 -17.03 7.53 8.74
C THR A 333 -18.25 7.15 9.58
N GLU A 334 -19.36 7.83 9.41
CA GLU A 334 -20.63 7.58 10.11
C GLU A 334 -21.77 7.44 9.09
N PHE A 335 -21.62 6.50 8.17
CA PHE A 335 -22.58 6.33 7.08
C PHE A 335 -23.97 5.92 7.56
N ASN A 336 -24.07 5.26 8.73
CA ASN A 336 -25.35 5.00 9.39
C ASN A 336 -26.17 6.27 9.62
N ASP A 337 -25.52 7.40 9.85
CA ASP A 337 -26.20 8.69 10.13
C ASP A 337 -26.92 9.26 8.92
N TRP A 338 -26.44 8.93 7.70
CA TRP A 338 -27.10 9.33 6.47
C TRP A 338 -28.50 8.74 6.32
N PHE A 339 -28.76 7.58 6.95
CA PHE A 339 -30.04 6.87 6.90
C PHE A 339 -30.96 7.17 8.09
N ARG A 340 -30.58 8.07 8.98
CA ARG A 340 -31.49 8.58 10.03
C ARG A 340 -32.69 9.32 9.44
N TYR A 341 -32.50 9.93 8.27
CA TYR A 341 -33.52 10.66 7.56
C TYR A 341 -34.10 9.82 6.43
N LYS A 342 -35.42 9.72 6.36
CA LYS A 342 -36.09 9.04 5.22
C LYS A 342 -35.75 9.74 3.92
N GLY A 343 -35.59 8.97 2.83
CA GLY A 343 -35.40 9.49 1.48
C GLY A 343 -33.95 9.55 0.98
N MET A 344 -32.96 9.08 1.75
CA MET A 344 -31.54 9.03 1.29
C MET A 344 -31.27 7.91 0.29
N VAL A 345 -31.99 6.79 0.37
CA VAL A 345 -31.71 5.60 -0.42
C VAL A 345 -31.80 5.84 -1.92
N GLU A 346 -32.86 6.50 -2.38
CA GLU A 346 -33.07 6.71 -3.82
C GLU A 346 -32.03 7.63 -4.48
N PRO A 347 -31.69 8.82 -3.93
CA PRO A 347 -30.60 9.64 -4.47
C PRO A 347 -29.25 8.93 -4.49
N LEU A 348 -28.94 8.17 -3.44
CA LEU A 348 -27.70 7.39 -3.38
C LEU A 348 -27.67 6.27 -4.42
N LYS A 349 -28.77 5.53 -4.61
CA LYS A 349 -28.84 4.50 -5.67
C LYS A 349 -28.52 5.08 -7.05
N LEU A 350 -29.10 6.23 -7.37
CA LEU A 350 -28.85 6.92 -8.63
C LEU A 350 -27.38 7.37 -8.75
N ALA A 351 -26.82 7.93 -7.68
CA ALA A 351 -25.43 8.36 -7.65
C ALA A 351 -24.46 7.19 -7.81
N LEU A 352 -24.68 6.10 -7.07
CA LEU A 352 -23.78 4.93 -7.06
C LEU A 352 -23.85 4.09 -8.35
N GLU A 353 -25.04 3.99 -8.96
CA GLU A 353 -25.24 3.11 -10.12
C GLU A 353 -25.12 3.84 -11.45
N GLN A 354 -25.77 5.00 -11.56
CA GLN A 354 -25.86 5.72 -12.83
C GLN A 354 -24.86 6.88 -12.93
N GLY A 355 -24.18 7.22 -11.83
CA GLY A 355 -23.33 8.41 -11.77
C GLY A 355 -24.13 9.71 -12.05
N LYS A 356 -25.41 9.74 -11.65
CA LYS A 356 -26.31 10.86 -11.85
C LYS A 356 -27.14 11.12 -10.60
N ILE A 357 -27.46 12.38 -10.37
CA ILE A 357 -28.42 12.79 -9.36
C ILE A 357 -29.55 13.52 -10.05
N ARG A 358 -30.78 13.02 -9.89
CA ARG A 358 -32.01 13.67 -10.30
C ARG A 358 -33.04 13.51 -9.21
N TYR A 359 -33.68 14.59 -8.80
CA TYR A 359 -34.69 14.56 -7.77
C TYR A 359 -35.81 15.54 -8.11
N GLU A 360 -37.03 15.07 -8.10
CA GLU A 360 -38.23 15.86 -8.42
C GLU A 360 -39.11 15.99 -7.17
N THR A 361 -39.42 17.20 -6.81
CA THR A 361 -40.43 17.54 -5.80
C THR A 361 -41.64 18.18 -6.48
N LYS A 362 -42.74 18.39 -5.71
CA LYS A 362 -43.90 19.12 -6.22
C LYS A 362 -43.58 20.57 -6.61
N ILE A 363 -42.47 21.11 -6.11
CA ILE A 363 -42.13 22.54 -6.21
C ILE A 363 -40.90 22.74 -7.10
N GLU A 364 -39.98 21.78 -7.14
CA GLU A 364 -38.65 21.96 -7.74
C GLU A 364 -38.16 20.66 -8.36
N THR A 365 -37.51 20.74 -9.51
CA THR A 365 -36.72 19.66 -10.10
C THR A 365 -35.25 20.01 -9.97
N ILE A 366 -34.49 19.14 -9.30
CA ILE A 366 -33.06 19.29 -9.08
C ILE A 366 -32.33 18.25 -9.96
N GLY A 367 -31.36 18.72 -10.73
CA GLY A 367 -30.65 17.90 -11.72
C GLY A 367 -31.38 17.77 -13.06
N PRO A 368 -30.95 16.84 -13.93
CA PRO A 368 -29.96 15.81 -13.67
C PRO A 368 -28.50 16.33 -13.64
N TYR A 369 -27.71 15.92 -12.62
CA TYR A 369 -26.28 16.19 -12.55
C TYR A 369 -25.50 14.93 -12.89
N GLN A 370 -24.39 15.07 -13.61
CA GLN A 370 -23.42 14.01 -13.73
C GLN A 370 -22.60 13.93 -12.44
N PHE A 371 -22.74 12.84 -11.70
CA PHE A 371 -22.09 12.63 -10.43
C PHE A 371 -21.11 11.44 -10.55
N SER A 372 -19.84 11.75 -10.83
CA SER A 372 -18.78 10.74 -11.03
C SER A 372 -17.96 10.46 -9.77
N CYS A 373 -18.48 10.83 -8.60
CA CYS A 373 -17.80 10.68 -7.33
C CYS A 373 -17.90 9.24 -6.79
N PHE A 374 -16.93 8.90 -5.94
CA PHE A 374 -16.88 7.62 -5.27
C PHE A 374 -17.16 7.78 -3.76
N PHE A 375 -17.33 6.66 -3.08
CA PHE A 375 -17.55 6.62 -1.64
C PHE A 375 -16.61 5.61 -0.99
N SER A 376 -16.00 6.00 0.11
CA SER A 376 -15.39 5.08 1.07
C SER A 376 -16.05 5.31 2.45
N THR A 377 -16.71 4.28 2.95
CA THR A 377 -17.65 4.44 4.05
C THR A 377 -17.40 3.44 5.16
N ASN A 378 -17.79 3.81 6.36
CA ASN A 378 -17.83 2.92 7.52
C ASN A 378 -19.27 2.64 7.93
N TYR A 379 -19.52 1.39 8.25
CA TYR A 379 -20.80 0.91 8.72
C TYR A 379 -20.66 0.22 10.08
N ASN A 380 -21.50 0.60 11.02
CA ASN A 380 -21.63 -0.11 12.28
C ASN A 380 -22.66 -1.24 12.13
N THR A 381 -22.25 -2.45 12.46
CA THR A 381 -23.09 -3.63 12.38
C THR A 381 -23.18 -4.32 13.74
N GLN A 382 -24.30 -5.01 13.98
CA GLN A 382 -24.42 -5.96 15.08
C GLN A 382 -24.09 -7.34 14.52
N VAL A 383 -23.15 -8.04 15.15
CA VAL A 383 -22.77 -9.40 14.77
C VAL A 383 -23.41 -10.38 15.72
N SER A 384 -24.27 -11.26 15.21
CA SER A 384 -24.84 -12.38 15.95
C SER A 384 -24.11 -13.66 15.55
N LYS A 385 -23.91 -14.58 16.52
CA LYS A 385 -23.34 -15.90 16.24
C LYS A 385 -24.20 -16.73 15.29
N ASP A 386 -25.52 -16.57 15.38
CA ASP A 386 -26.48 -17.44 14.68
C ASP A 386 -26.94 -16.87 13.33
N THR A 387 -26.90 -15.54 13.17
CA THR A 387 -27.48 -14.87 11.99
C THR A 387 -26.47 -14.09 11.15
N GLY A 388 -25.19 -14.20 11.45
CA GLY A 388 -24.15 -13.39 10.80
C GLY A 388 -24.24 -11.92 11.20
N TYR A 389 -23.88 -11.01 10.29
CA TYR A 389 -24.00 -9.58 10.58
C TYR A 389 -25.43 -9.08 10.35
N ARG A 390 -25.87 -8.16 11.21
CA ARG A 390 -27.12 -7.43 11.04
C ARG A 390 -26.78 -5.95 10.85
N VAL A 391 -27.23 -5.40 9.74
CA VAL A 391 -27.09 -3.97 9.46
C VAL A 391 -28.02 -3.20 10.40
N THR A 392 -27.50 -2.13 11.00
CA THR A 392 -28.25 -1.30 11.97
C THR A 392 -29.14 -0.25 11.30
N VAL A 393 -29.24 -0.25 9.98
CA VAL A 393 -30.07 0.68 9.22
C VAL A 393 -31.50 0.18 9.18
N ALA A 394 -32.42 1.04 9.56
CA ALA A 394 -33.86 0.71 9.63
C ALA A 394 -34.58 0.72 8.25
N ASP A 395 -33.91 1.20 7.19
CA ASP A 395 -34.50 1.27 5.85
C ASP A 395 -34.47 -0.11 5.18
N PRO A 396 -35.62 -0.70 4.81
CA PRO A 396 -35.67 -2.02 4.18
C PRO A 396 -34.99 -2.08 2.80
N ASN A 397 -34.82 -0.93 2.14
CA ASN A 397 -34.16 -0.84 0.84
C ASN A 397 -32.63 -0.67 0.94
N PHE A 398 -32.09 -0.66 2.15
CA PHE A 398 -30.63 -0.48 2.34
C PHE A 398 -29.79 -1.54 1.63
N ASN A 399 -30.30 -2.76 1.49
CA ASN A 399 -29.63 -3.83 0.73
C ASN A 399 -29.33 -3.40 -0.73
N ALA A 400 -30.12 -2.49 -1.30
CA ALA A 400 -29.88 -1.97 -2.63
C ALA A 400 -28.64 -1.04 -2.68
N ILE A 401 -28.31 -0.35 -1.59
CA ILE A 401 -27.08 0.43 -1.46
C ILE A 401 -25.89 -0.50 -1.25
N GLU A 402 -26.02 -1.44 -0.30
CA GLU A 402 -24.98 -2.43 0.02
C GLU A 402 -24.54 -3.20 -1.23
N ASP A 403 -25.49 -3.64 -2.06
CA ASP A 403 -25.23 -4.40 -3.27
C ASP A 403 -24.42 -3.63 -4.35
N ARG A 404 -24.41 -2.29 -4.28
CA ARG A 404 -23.67 -1.41 -5.19
C ARG A 404 -22.26 -1.05 -4.72
N MET A 405 -21.91 -1.50 -3.53
CA MET A 405 -20.60 -1.23 -2.93
C MET A 405 -19.78 -2.51 -2.82
N LEU A 406 -18.47 -2.36 -2.86
CA LEU A 406 -17.55 -3.39 -2.43
C LEU A 406 -17.56 -3.38 -0.90
N VAL A 407 -18.14 -4.43 -0.32
CA VAL A 407 -18.33 -4.53 1.13
C VAL A 407 -17.26 -5.42 1.74
N ARG A 408 -16.69 -4.97 2.82
CA ARG A 408 -15.74 -5.75 3.62
C ARG A 408 -16.21 -5.83 5.06
N MET A 409 -16.42 -7.05 5.56
CA MET A 409 -16.85 -7.28 6.94
C MET A 409 -15.67 -7.38 7.90
N HIS A 410 -15.67 -6.53 8.90
CA HIS A 410 -14.72 -6.59 10.01
C HIS A 410 -15.30 -7.36 11.19
N ARG A 411 -14.72 -8.50 11.48
CA ARG A 411 -15.02 -9.28 12.69
C ARG A 411 -13.94 -9.06 13.74
N MET A 412 -14.34 -8.81 14.98
CA MET A 412 -13.40 -8.73 16.08
C MET A 412 -13.02 -10.14 16.51
N THR A 413 -11.89 -10.62 16.02
CA THR A 413 -11.24 -11.87 16.47
C THR A 413 -10.19 -11.57 17.54
N LYS A 414 -9.74 -12.58 18.26
CA LYS A 414 -8.63 -12.43 19.22
C LYS A 414 -7.37 -11.91 18.55
N GLN A 415 -7.04 -12.43 17.36
CA GLN A 415 -5.88 -12.00 16.59
C GLN A 415 -6.03 -10.53 16.14
N ARG A 416 -7.17 -10.15 15.54
CA ARG A 416 -7.43 -8.76 15.15
C ARG A 416 -7.33 -7.79 16.33
N LEU A 417 -7.84 -8.17 17.50
CA LEU A 417 -7.71 -7.35 18.70
C LEU A 417 -6.25 -7.14 19.12
N ARG A 418 -5.43 -8.20 19.05
CA ARG A 418 -3.99 -8.12 19.35
C ARG A 418 -3.27 -7.20 18.37
N GLU A 419 -3.52 -7.33 17.07
CA GLU A 419 -2.93 -6.46 16.05
C GLU A 419 -3.34 -5.01 16.22
N LEU A 420 -4.62 -4.73 16.46
CA LEU A 420 -5.10 -3.38 16.76
C LEU A 420 -4.42 -2.79 17.98
N SER A 421 -4.29 -3.57 19.07
CA SER A 421 -3.63 -3.13 20.30
C SER A 421 -2.14 -2.87 20.08
N ARG A 422 -1.45 -3.73 19.31
CA ARG A 422 -0.07 -3.52 18.90
C ARG A 422 0.07 -2.23 18.09
N ASN A 423 -0.72 -2.08 17.05
CA ASN A 423 -0.65 -0.94 16.14
C ASN A 423 -0.97 0.38 16.86
N GLN A 424 -1.93 0.39 17.77
CA GLN A 424 -2.20 1.56 18.63
C GLN A 424 -0.99 1.92 19.49
N ARG A 425 -0.33 0.93 20.08
CA ARG A 425 0.88 1.15 20.89
C ARG A 425 2.02 1.69 20.02
N GLU A 426 2.31 1.07 18.88
CA GLU A 426 3.39 1.50 17.98
C GLU A 426 3.13 2.90 17.43
N LEU A 427 1.87 3.22 17.12
CA LEU A 427 1.44 4.55 16.69
C LEU A 427 1.65 5.58 17.81
N ALA A 428 1.17 5.29 19.02
CA ALA A 428 1.31 6.17 20.18
C ALA A 428 2.78 6.43 20.57
N MET A 429 3.66 5.44 20.33
CA MET A 429 5.10 5.54 20.56
C MET A 429 5.88 6.16 19.39
N GLY A 430 5.20 6.55 18.29
CA GLY A 430 5.83 7.08 17.09
C GLY A 430 6.75 6.10 16.37
N ARG A 431 6.56 4.79 16.56
CA ARG A 431 7.40 3.73 15.98
C ARG A 431 6.89 3.19 14.66
N LEU A 432 5.64 3.48 14.29
CA LEU A 432 5.06 3.04 13.04
C LEU A 432 5.69 3.80 11.86
N ARG A 433 6.70 3.21 11.26
CA ARG A 433 7.49 3.85 10.19
C ARG A 433 6.82 3.64 8.83
N MET A 434 5.98 4.57 8.41
CA MET A 434 5.33 4.57 7.10
C MET A 434 6.30 5.04 6.01
N ARG A 435 7.35 4.23 5.76
CA ARG A 435 8.49 4.60 4.91
C ARG A 435 8.12 4.86 3.45
N LEU A 436 7.15 4.10 2.90
CA LEU A 436 6.74 4.18 1.49
C LEU A 436 5.51 5.08 1.26
N ALA A 437 5.03 5.80 2.28
CA ALA A 437 3.82 6.61 2.16
C ALA A 437 3.94 7.71 1.09
N GLY A 438 5.09 8.37 1.02
CA GLY A 438 5.37 9.43 0.05
C GLY A 438 5.44 8.88 -1.37
N GLU A 439 6.23 7.84 -1.57
CA GLU A 439 6.46 7.20 -2.86
C GLU A 439 5.16 6.60 -3.43
N ILE A 440 4.37 5.94 -2.59
CA ILE A 440 3.04 5.41 -2.99
C ILE A 440 2.11 6.55 -3.38
N ARG A 441 2.10 7.64 -2.59
CA ARG A 441 1.23 8.79 -2.86
C ARG A 441 1.64 9.53 -4.13
N ASP A 442 2.92 9.72 -4.38
CA ASP A 442 3.45 10.35 -5.60
C ASP A 442 3.11 9.49 -6.82
N HIS A 443 3.34 8.16 -6.75
CA HIS A 443 2.97 7.21 -7.79
C HIS A 443 1.46 7.24 -8.08
N LEU A 444 0.60 7.15 -7.06
CA LEU A 444 -0.85 7.21 -7.18
C LEU A 444 -1.31 8.53 -7.81
N THR A 445 -0.74 9.67 -7.39
CA THR A 445 -1.07 10.99 -7.91
C THR A 445 -0.75 11.10 -9.40
N LEU A 446 0.42 10.60 -9.80
CA LEU A 446 0.84 10.61 -11.20
C LEU A 446 -0.04 9.67 -12.05
N VAL A 447 -0.32 8.44 -11.57
CA VAL A 447 -1.22 7.49 -12.26
C VAL A 447 -2.62 8.09 -12.41
N TYR A 448 -3.17 8.70 -11.36
CA TYR A 448 -4.48 9.36 -11.41
C TYR A 448 -4.49 10.48 -12.45
N ALA A 449 -3.50 11.37 -12.43
CA ALA A 449 -3.41 12.48 -13.37
C ALA A 449 -3.33 11.99 -14.83
N ILE A 450 -2.52 10.95 -15.11
CA ILE A 450 -2.40 10.36 -16.45
C ILE A 450 -3.73 9.75 -16.89
N GLN A 451 -4.35 8.93 -16.06
CA GLN A 451 -5.58 8.22 -16.41
C GLN A 451 -6.80 9.13 -16.55
N THR A 452 -6.80 10.27 -15.86
CA THR A 452 -7.85 11.28 -16.00
C THR A 452 -7.56 12.36 -17.04
N GLU A 453 -6.45 12.22 -17.78
CA GLU A 453 -6.01 13.18 -18.83
C GLU A 453 -5.85 14.61 -18.29
N HIS A 454 -5.25 14.70 -17.07
CA HIS A 454 -5.04 16.01 -16.46
C HIS A 454 -4.18 16.92 -17.36
N PRO A 455 -4.53 18.20 -17.53
CA PRO A 455 -3.85 19.12 -18.47
C PRO A 455 -2.33 19.18 -18.32
N LEU A 456 -1.79 19.00 -17.10
CA LEU A 456 -0.36 19.06 -16.83
C LEU A 456 0.43 17.84 -17.35
N VAL A 457 -0.23 16.73 -17.67
CA VAL A 457 0.44 15.47 -18.04
C VAL A 457 -0.04 14.85 -19.35
N LYS A 458 -1.20 15.25 -19.88
CA LYS A 458 -1.86 14.63 -21.06
C LYS A 458 -0.96 14.60 -22.30
N ASP A 459 -0.11 15.62 -22.49
CA ASP A 459 0.77 15.73 -23.66
C ASP A 459 2.10 14.94 -23.47
N ARG A 460 2.38 14.48 -22.25
CA ARG A 460 3.63 13.79 -21.89
C ARG A 460 3.44 12.29 -21.72
N PHE A 461 2.26 11.85 -21.32
CA PHE A 461 1.97 10.46 -20.97
C PHE A 461 0.69 9.98 -21.66
N LYS A 462 0.67 8.70 -22.03
CA LYS A 462 -0.52 8.03 -22.57
C LYS A 462 -1.25 7.26 -21.49
N ARG A 463 -2.58 7.23 -21.59
CA ARG A 463 -3.40 6.35 -20.75
C ARG A 463 -3.14 4.89 -21.09
N LYS A 464 -3.35 4.05 -20.11
CA LYS A 464 -3.31 2.60 -20.27
C LYS A 464 -4.69 1.99 -20.03
N THR A 465 -4.93 0.83 -20.61
CA THR A 465 -6.12 0.02 -20.35
C THR A 465 -5.73 -1.22 -19.57
N VAL A 466 -6.64 -1.73 -18.75
CA VAL A 466 -6.47 -3.00 -18.02
C VAL A 466 -7.10 -4.11 -18.85
N VAL A 467 -6.36 -5.19 -19.05
CA VAL A 467 -6.82 -6.36 -19.83
C VAL A 467 -7.26 -7.45 -18.90
N LEU A 468 -8.52 -7.85 -19.03
CA LEU A 468 -9.13 -8.95 -18.30
C LEU A 468 -8.93 -10.26 -19.07
N ARG A 469 -8.33 -11.27 -18.43
CA ARG A 469 -8.15 -12.60 -19.03
C ARG A 469 -9.40 -13.45 -18.85
N ASP A 470 -9.73 -14.27 -19.83
CA ASP A 470 -10.88 -15.19 -19.75
C ASP A 470 -10.74 -16.21 -18.61
N THR A 471 -9.50 -16.59 -18.27
CA THR A 471 -9.20 -17.48 -17.14
C THR A 471 -9.74 -16.95 -15.84
N PHE A 472 -9.73 -15.65 -15.60
CA PHE A 472 -10.23 -15.04 -14.36
C PHE A 472 -11.74 -15.21 -14.17
N PHE A 473 -12.52 -15.13 -15.25
CA PHE A 473 -13.95 -15.44 -15.18
C PHE A 473 -14.19 -16.88 -14.77
N HIS A 474 -13.42 -17.79 -15.33
CA HIS A 474 -13.52 -19.22 -15.04
C HIS A 474 -13.15 -19.55 -13.58
N GLU A 475 -12.14 -18.89 -13.05
CA GLU A 475 -11.74 -19.00 -11.64
C GLU A 475 -12.81 -18.44 -10.70
N LEU A 476 -13.45 -17.32 -11.05
CA LEU A 476 -14.57 -16.75 -10.30
C LEU A 476 -15.78 -17.70 -10.30
N GLU A 477 -16.07 -18.37 -11.42
CA GLU A 477 -17.15 -19.35 -11.52
C GLU A 477 -16.86 -20.57 -10.68
N LYS A 478 -15.67 -21.13 -10.75
CA LYS A 478 -15.25 -22.25 -9.91
C LYS A 478 -15.33 -21.91 -8.42
N ALA A 479 -14.80 -20.75 -8.02
CA ALA A 479 -14.87 -20.30 -6.63
C ALA A 479 -16.32 -20.17 -6.15
N GLN A 480 -17.18 -19.60 -6.98
CA GLN A 480 -18.61 -19.49 -6.69
C GLN A 480 -19.26 -20.87 -6.51
N GLU A 481 -19.01 -21.81 -7.40
CA GLU A 481 -19.53 -23.17 -7.30
C GLU A 481 -19.05 -23.88 -6.03
N MET A 482 -17.77 -23.73 -5.68
CA MET A 482 -17.22 -24.31 -4.46
C MET A 482 -17.90 -23.76 -3.20
N VAL A 483 -18.19 -22.46 -3.14
CA VAL A 483 -18.94 -21.88 -2.02
C VAL A 483 -20.39 -22.32 -2.05
N LEU A 484 -21.03 -22.31 -3.22
CA LEU A 484 -22.44 -22.71 -3.37
C LEU A 484 -22.67 -24.18 -3.04
N SER A 485 -21.70 -25.07 -3.28
CA SER A 485 -21.82 -26.51 -2.93
C SER A 485 -21.99 -26.75 -1.42
N GLN A 486 -21.57 -25.78 -0.59
CA GLN A 486 -21.70 -25.81 0.87
C GLN A 486 -23.03 -25.22 1.37
N ILE A 487 -23.89 -24.70 0.47
CA ILE A 487 -25.09 -23.96 0.80
C ILE A 487 -26.32 -24.85 0.58
N LYS A 488 -27.20 -24.88 1.58
CA LYS A 488 -28.50 -25.61 1.52
C LYS A 488 -29.73 -24.69 1.42
N SER A 489 -29.48 -23.35 1.35
CA SER A 489 -30.53 -22.34 1.35
C SER A 489 -30.52 -21.53 0.03
N ASP A 490 -31.50 -20.64 -0.11
CA ASP A 490 -31.56 -19.71 -1.25
C ASP A 490 -30.31 -18.83 -1.35
N ILE A 491 -29.99 -18.41 -2.58
CA ILE A 491 -28.84 -17.54 -2.84
C ILE A 491 -29.18 -16.12 -2.42
N LEU A 492 -28.38 -15.54 -1.54
CA LEU A 492 -28.58 -14.22 -0.95
C LEU A 492 -27.63 -13.14 -1.50
N PHE A 493 -26.94 -13.37 -2.61
CA PHE A 493 -26.05 -12.39 -3.22
C PHE A 493 -26.33 -12.22 -4.73
N SER A 494 -25.97 -11.07 -5.26
CA SER A 494 -26.17 -10.75 -6.68
C SER A 494 -24.89 -10.96 -7.50
N VAL A 495 -25.02 -10.93 -8.81
CA VAL A 495 -23.89 -10.95 -9.76
C VAL A 495 -22.95 -9.76 -9.60
N ARG A 496 -23.36 -8.70 -8.88
CA ARG A 496 -22.53 -7.51 -8.63
C ARG A 496 -21.30 -7.80 -7.78
N VAL A 497 -21.34 -8.80 -6.90
CA VAL A 497 -20.17 -9.23 -6.12
C VAL A 497 -19.05 -9.67 -7.07
N ARG A 498 -19.38 -10.40 -8.15
CA ARG A 498 -18.41 -10.77 -9.19
C ARG A 498 -17.87 -9.53 -9.92
N GLN A 499 -18.73 -8.59 -10.28
CA GLN A 499 -18.30 -7.34 -10.90
C GLN A 499 -17.38 -6.52 -10.00
N ASN A 500 -17.64 -6.48 -8.71
CA ASN A 500 -16.77 -5.82 -7.73
C ASN A 500 -15.39 -6.50 -7.62
N ALA A 501 -15.33 -7.84 -7.69
CA ALA A 501 -14.05 -8.56 -7.71
C ALA A 501 -13.22 -8.22 -8.97
N ILE A 502 -13.88 -8.12 -10.14
CA ILE A 502 -13.22 -7.71 -11.40
C ILE A 502 -12.69 -6.27 -11.31
N LYS A 503 -13.49 -5.34 -10.78
CA LYS A 503 -13.07 -3.96 -10.56
C LYS A 503 -11.90 -3.85 -9.60
N LEU A 504 -11.93 -4.65 -8.53
CA LEU A 504 -10.84 -4.72 -7.56
C LEU A 504 -9.56 -5.24 -8.21
N ALA A 505 -9.62 -6.35 -8.96
CA ALA A 505 -8.46 -6.89 -9.66
C ALA A 505 -7.85 -5.86 -10.63
N GLY A 506 -8.71 -5.13 -11.36
CA GLY A 506 -8.28 -4.06 -12.24
C GLY A 506 -7.60 -2.90 -11.48
N ALA A 507 -8.15 -2.48 -10.34
CA ALA A 507 -7.57 -1.41 -9.52
C ALA A 507 -6.22 -1.83 -8.92
N LEU A 508 -6.11 -3.07 -8.43
CA LEU A 508 -4.86 -3.64 -7.92
C LEU A 508 -3.77 -3.73 -9.00
N THR A 509 -4.14 -3.97 -10.26
CA THR A 509 -3.20 -3.99 -11.38
C THR A 509 -2.51 -2.64 -11.61
N LEU A 510 -3.16 -1.53 -11.26
CA LEU A 510 -2.61 -0.18 -11.42
C LEU A 510 -1.42 0.12 -10.48
N PHE A 511 -1.18 -0.69 -9.46
CA PHE A 511 0.04 -0.57 -8.64
C PHE A 511 1.31 -0.78 -9.49
N SER A 512 1.26 -1.61 -10.52
CA SER A 512 2.37 -1.87 -11.43
C SER A 512 2.29 -1.03 -12.72
N TYR A 513 1.72 0.18 -12.64
CA TYR A 513 1.42 1.02 -13.80
C TYR A 513 2.64 1.30 -14.68
N PHE A 514 3.79 1.60 -14.09
CA PHE A 514 5.02 1.95 -14.80
C PHE A 514 5.96 0.75 -15.02
N ALA A 515 5.70 -0.41 -14.44
CA ALA A 515 6.57 -1.59 -14.53
C ALA A 515 6.75 -2.10 -15.97
N LYS A 516 5.78 -1.86 -16.85
CA LYS A 516 5.86 -2.22 -18.26
C LYS A 516 5.58 -1.02 -19.16
N PRO A 517 6.30 -0.86 -20.27
CA PRO A 517 6.09 0.28 -21.18
C PRO A 517 4.79 0.17 -22.00
N ASN A 518 4.12 -0.97 -22.01
CA ASN A 518 2.94 -1.24 -22.81
C ASN A 518 1.74 -0.40 -22.39
N ASP A 519 0.91 -0.02 -23.36
CA ASP A 519 -0.35 0.70 -23.11
C ASP A 519 -1.48 -0.22 -22.57
N ARG A 520 -1.24 -1.52 -22.49
CA ARG A 520 -2.15 -2.55 -21.97
C ARG A 520 -1.53 -3.22 -20.73
N LEU A 521 -2.24 -3.15 -19.61
CA LEU A 521 -1.84 -3.76 -18.33
C LEU A 521 -2.65 -5.05 -18.15
N GLU A 522 -2.00 -6.18 -18.24
CA GLU A 522 -2.64 -7.47 -17.95
C GLU A 522 -2.83 -7.64 -16.44
N ILE A 523 -4.00 -8.13 -16.02
CA ILE A 523 -4.26 -8.49 -14.64
C ILE A 523 -3.34 -9.64 -14.25
N GLY A 524 -2.45 -9.39 -13.29
CA GLY A 524 -1.50 -10.38 -12.79
C GLY A 524 -2.11 -11.32 -11.76
N GLU A 525 -1.43 -12.43 -11.48
CA GLU A 525 -1.90 -13.47 -10.54
C GLU A 525 -2.13 -12.94 -9.12
N ASP A 526 -1.28 -12.05 -8.61
CA ASP A 526 -1.48 -11.43 -7.29
C ASP A 526 -2.78 -10.64 -7.21
N ALA A 527 -3.12 -9.89 -8.25
CA ALA A 527 -4.36 -9.14 -8.30
C ALA A 527 -5.57 -10.08 -8.37
N ILE A 528 -5.46 -11.18 -9.14
CA ILE A 528 -6.47 -12.23 -9.20
C ILE A 528 -6.67 -12.88 -7.83
N ARG A 529 -5.58 -13.28 -7.17
CA ARG A 529 -5.62 -13.91 -5.84
C ARG A 529 -6.32 -13.04 -4.79
N LEU A 530 -5.94 -11.78 -4.70
CA LEU A 530 -6.53 -10.85 -3.72
C LEU A 530 -8.00 -10.52 -4.03
N ALA A 531 -8.34 -10.38 -5.31
CA ALA A 531 -9.73 -10.19 -5.72
C ALA A 531 -10.58 -11.45 -5.47
N MET A 532 -9.99 -12.63 -5.66
CA MET A 532 -10.64 -13.91 -5.36
C MET A 532 -10.85 -14.11 -3.86
N LYS A 533 -9.84 -13.77 -3.04
CA LYS A 533 -9.97 -13.77 -1.58
C LYS A 533 -11.14 -12.90 -1.14
N PHE A 534 -11.20 -11.66 -1.63
CA PHE A 534 -12.34 -10.77 -1.38
C PHE A 534 -13.67 -11.41 -1.80
N PHE A 535 -13.73 -11.98 -3.02
CA PHE A 535 -14.95 -12.56 -3.57
C PHE A 535 -15.47 -13.71 -2.72
N ILE A 536 -14.61 -14.66 -2.35
CA ILE A 536 -14.98 -15.82 -1.53
C ILE A 536 -15.47 -15.37 -0.14
N GLU A 537 -14.74 -14.47 0.51
CA GLU A 537 -15.12 -13.93 1.82
C GLU A 537 -16.47 -13.20 1.78
N GLU A 538 -16.71 -12.38 0.77
CA GLU A 538 -17.95 -11.61 0.62
C GLU A 538 -19.16 -12.54 0.34
N VAL A 539 -19.00 -13.50 -0.55
CA VAL A 539 -20.05 -14.50 -0.84
C VAL A 539 -20.37 -15.32 0.41
N ALA A 540 -19.36 -15.81 1.12
CA ALA A 540 -19.54 -16.57 2.35
C ALA A 540 -20.28 -15.78 3.43
N ILE A 541 -19.92 -14.50 3.61
CA ILE A 541 -20.56 -13.63 4.60
C ILE A 541 -22.04 -13.40 4.24
N ARG A 542 -22.35 -13.09 2.98
CA ARG A 542 -23.73 -12.86 2.52
C ARG A 542 -24.59 -14.11 2.63
N GLN A 543 -24.02 -15.27 2.35
CA GLN A 543 -24.69 -16.56 2.49
C GLN A 543 -24.74 -17.08 3.93
N LYS A 544 -24.08 -16.40 4.87
CA LYS A 544 -23.99 -16.82 6.28
C LYS A 544 -23.39 -18.21 6.47
N VAL A 545 -22.49 -18.59 5.57
CA VAL A 545 -21.75 -19.86 5.64
C VAL A 545 -20.33 -19.60 6.14
N SER A 546 -19.78 -20.60 6.80
CA SER A 546 -18.37 -20.62 7.16
C SER A 546 -17.62 -21.43 6.09
N VAL A 547 -16.73 -20.83 5.37
CA VAL A 547 -15.86 -21.48 4.39
C VAL A 547 -14.41 -21.27 4.78
N ASP A 548 -13.59 -22.25 4.48
CA ASP A 548 -12.15 -22.07 4.53
C ASP A 548 -11.69 -21.42 3.23
N VAL A 549 -11.45 -20.12 3.29
CA VAL A 549 -11.04 -19.31 2.14
C VAL A 549 -9.71 -19.81 1.55
N GLU A 550 -8.75 -20.15 2.40
CA GLU A 550 -7.43 -20.61 1.97
C GLU A 550 -7.52 -21.99 1.28
N SER A 551 -8.40 -22.89 1.74
CA SER A 551 -8.64 -24.17 1.08
C SER A 551 -9.21 -23.99 -0.33
N ILE A 552 -10.15 -23.06 -0.51
CA ILE A 552 -10.69 -22.72 -1.84
C ILE A 552 -9.60 -22.12 -2.72
N LEU A 553 -8.84 -21.14 -2.20
CA LEU A 553 -7.73 -20.53 -2.94
C LEU A 553 -6.67 -21.57 -3.33
N TYR A 554 -6.36 -22.51 -2.42
CA TYR A 554 -5.43 -23.61 -2.71
C TYR A 554 -5.92 -24.47 -3.87
N THR A 555 -7.18 -24.88 -3.83
CA THR A 555 -7.80 -25.72 -4.88
C THR A 555 -7.83 -25.01 -6.25
N LEU A 556 -7.89 -23.68 -6.23
CA LEU A 556 -7.81 -22.85 -7.44
C LEU A 556 -6.36 -22.57 -7.90
N GLY A 557 -5.35 -23.02 -7.15
CA GLY A 557 -3.94 -22.70 -7.41
C GLY A 557 -3.54 -21.27 -7.04
N LEU A 558 -4.32 -20.58 -6.21
CA LEU A 558 -4.17 -19.14 -5.91
C LEU A 558 -3.76 -18.85 -4.45
N SER A 559 -3.49 -19.88 -3.63
CA SER A 559 -3.08 -19.67 -2.23
C SER A 559 -1.61 -19.25 -2.13
N ASP A 560 -1.23 -18.70 -0.97
CA ASP A 560 0.18 -18.40 -0.68
C ASP A 560 1.03 -19.68 -0.66
N ILE A 561 0.43 -20.81 -0.31
CA ILE A 561 1.09 -22.13 -0.33
C ILE A 561 1.33 -22.60 -1.77
N ASN A 562 0.38 -22.41 -2.71
CA ASN A 562 0.62 -22.71 -4.12
C ASN A 562 1.81 -21.91 -4.64
N ARG A 563 1.90 -20.62 -4.32
CA ARG A 563 3.04 -19.78 -4.72
C ARG A 563 4.37 -20.29 -4.18
N ALA A 564 4.40 -20.69 -2.91
CA ALA A 564 5.61 -21.27 -2.33
C ALA A 564 6.01 -22.58 -3.01
N ILE A 565 5.03 -23.43 -3.37
CA ILE A 565 5.25 -24.66 -4.11
C ILE A 565 5.73 -24.37 -5.53
N ASP A 566 5.08 -23.46 -6.25
CA ASP A 566 5.46 -23.07 -7.60
C ASP A 566 6.87 -22.47 -7.64
N ALA A 567 7.21 -21.59 -6.69
CA ALA A 567 8.55 -21.05 -6.56
C ALA A 567 9.61 -22.14 -6.32
N ALA A 568 9.29 -23.15 -5.50
CA ALA A 568 10.16 -24.31 -5.28
C ALA A 568 10.31 -25.19 -6.55
N GLN A 569 9.24 -25.34 -7.33
CA GLN A 569 9.28 -26.08 -8.59
C GLN A 569 10.11 -25.34 -9.65
N HIS A 570 9.96 -24.01 -9.75
CA HIS A 570 10.80 -23.21 -10.65
C HIS A 570 12.27 -23.28 -10.25
N ALA A 571 12.58 -23.18 -8.95
CA ALA A 571 13.95 -23.33 -8.47
C ALA A 571 14.55 -24.71 -8.84
N ARG A 572 13.74 -25.79 -8.74
CA ARG A 572 14.17 -27.12 -9.18
C ARG A 572 14.46 -27.18 -10.67
N GLN A 573 13.57 -26.66 -11.50
CA GLN A 573 13.73 -26.63 -12.97
C GLN A 573 14.98 -25.84 -13.38
N GLU A 574 15.24 -24.72 -12.72
CA GLU A 574 16.44 -23.91 -12.98
C GLU A 574 17.71 -24.68 -12.61
N CYS A 575 17.72 -25.41 -11.51
CA CYS A 575 18.85 -26.25 -11.11
C CYS A 575 19.07 -27.42 -12.05
N GLU A 576 18.02 -28.10 -12.51
CA GLU A 576 18.12 -29.18 -13.49
C GLU A 576 18.71 -28.70 -14.83
N ALA A 577 18.36 -27.45 -15.24
CA ALA A 577 18.90 -26.85 -16.47
C ALA A 577 20.39 -26.48 -16.37
N LYS A 578 20.89 -26.17 -15.15
CA LYS A 578 22.28 -25.72 -14.93
C LYS A 578 23.29 -26.83 -14.65
N SER A 579 22.89 -28.05 -14.43
CA SER A 579 23.70 -29.25 -14.10
C SER A 579 23.50 -29.71 -12.64
N PRO A 580 23.29 -31.01 -12.43
CA PRO A 580 22.91 -31.54 -11.10
C PRO A 580 24.04 -31.60 -10.06
N ALA A 581 25.19 -31.01 -10.31
CA ALA A 581 26.36 -31.20 -9.47
C ALA A 581 26.51 -30.18 -8.32
N ASP A 582 25.78 -29.06 -8.36
CA ASP A 582 25.97 -27.98 -7.37
C ASP A 582 24.72 -27.74 -6.53
N SER A 583 24.68 -28.49 -5.42
CA SER A 583 23.56 -28.38 -4.48
C SER A 583 23.54 -27.09 -3.67
N ALA A 584 24.65 -26.35 -3.60
CA ALA A 584 24.71 -25.04 -2.97
C ALA A 584 24.01 -24.00 -3.83
N GLU A 585 24.32 -24.00 -5.13
CA GLU A 585 23.65 -23.12 -6.08
C GLU A 585 22.13 -23.36 -6.11
N TYR A 586 21.70 -24.64 -6.01
CA TYR A 586 20.27 -24.94 -5.86
C TYR A 586 19.65 -24.30 -4.61
N MET A 587 20.31 -24.45 -3.45
CA MET A 587 19.79 -23.91 -2.20
C MET A 587 19.74 -22.37 -2.22
N ASP A 588 20.71 -21.73 -2.88
CA ASP A 588 20.73 -20.29 -3.07
C ASP A 588 19.59 -19.82 -4.00
N ILE A 589 19.39 -20.50 -5.13
CA ILE A 589 18.28 -20.21 -6.03
C ILE A 589 16.95 -20.42 -5.33
N PHE A 590 16.78 -21.55 -4.63
CA PHE A 590 15.56 -21.83 -3.88
C PHE A 590 15.31 -20.74 -2.84
N HIS A 591 16.35 -20.38 -2.08
CA HIS A 591 16.23 -19.34 -1.04
C HIS A 591 15.85 -17.99 -1.66
N ASN A 592 16.46 -17.59 -2.75
CA ASN A 592 16.18 -16.31 -3.40
C ASN A 592 14.77 -16.25 -3.98
N GLN A 593 14.29 -17.34 -4.60
CA GLN A 593 12.97 -17.40 -5.22
C GLN A 593 11.84 -17.63 -4.22
N THR A 594 12.06 -18.44 -3.19
CA THR A 594 11.01 -18.81 -2.23
C THR A 594 11.02 -17.99 -0.95
N SER A 595 12.12 -17.31 -0.63
CA SER A 595 12.28 -16.61 0.67
C SER A 595 11.22 -15.53 0.92
N HIS A 596 10.71 -14.91 -0.12
CA HIS A 596 9.62 -13.94 0.02
C HIS A 596 8.31 -14.65 0.40
N GLU A 597 7.94 -15.68 -0.34
CA GLU A 597 6.69 -16.42 -0.15
C GLU A 597 6.68 -17.13 1.21
N LEU A 598 7.80 -17.72 1.58
CA LEU A 598 7.95 -18.37 2.87
C LEU A 598 7.90 -17.38 4.04
N ARG A 599 8.52 -16.19 3.90
CA ARG A 599 8.41 -15.13 4.92
C ARG A 599 6.99 -14.60 5.06
N MET A 600 6.24 -14.52 3.97
CA MET A 600 4.84 -14.12 4.02
C MET A 600 3.99 -15.16 4.77
N LEU A 601 4.21 -16.46 4.52
CA LEU A 601 3.58 -17.53 5.29
C LEU A 601 3.97 -17.47 6.76
N GLU A 602 5.24 -17.31 7.05
CA GLU A 602 5.78 -17.17 8.39
C GLU A 602 5.13 -16.00 9.15
N SER A 603 5.08 -14.82 8.54
CA SER A 603 4.44 -13.63 9.11
C SER A 603 2.96 -13.85 9.39
N LYS A 604 2.26 -14.56 8.50
CA LYS A 604 0.83 -14.84 8.61
C LYS A 604 0.49 -15.79 9.77
N TYR A 605 1.31 -16.80 9.99
CA TYR A 605 1.05 -17.87 10.95
C TYR A 605 1.84 -17.75 12.26
N ALA A 606 2.85 -16.90 12.31
CA ALA A 606 3.64 -16.60 13.50
C ALA A 606 3.44 -15.15 13.98
N PRO A 607 2.31 -14.82 14.57
CA PRO A 607 2.09 -13.48 15.10
C PRO A 607 3.04 -13.17 16.28
N ASP A 608 3.33 -11.89 16.51
CA ASP A 608 4.27 -11.33 17.50
C ASP A 608 4.16 -11.82 18.94
N THR A 609 3.16 -12.61 19.28
CA THR A 609 3.00 -13.17 20.64
C THR A 609 3.76 -14.47 20.85
N GLY A 610 4.76 -14.68 20.03
CA GLY A 610 5.58 -15.87 20.09
C GLY A 610 5.05 -16.93 19.12
N TRP A 611 5.96 -17.46 18.39
CA TRP A 611 5.91 -18.70 17.64
C TRP A 611 5.29 -19.83 18.46
N ASP A 612 5.14 -19.61 19.76
CA ASP A 612 4.88 -20.54 20.81
C ASP A 612 3.55 -21.28 20.68
N ALA A 613 2.48 -20.61 20.31
CA ALA A 613 1.15 -21.24 20.29
C ALA A 613 0.88 -22.17 19.09
N GLN A 614 1.58 -21.96 17.97
CA GLN A 614 1.46 -22.81 16.78
C GLN A 614 2.59 -23.83 16.66
N LEU A 615 3.68 -23.57 17.36
CA LEU A 615 4.89 -24.37 17.36
C LEU A 615 5.13 -25.05 18.70
N GLU A 616 4.10 -25.10 19.59
CA GLU A 616 4.19 -25.77 20.90
C GLU A 616 4.78 -27.18 20.77
N ASP A 617 4.35 -27.92 19.75
CA ASP A 617 4.82 -29.31 19.55
C ASP A 617 6.32 -29.40 19.28
N ILE A 618 6.88 -28.49 18.44
CA ILE A 618 8.31 -28.51 18.14
C ILE A 618 9.12 -27.97 19.31
N ILE A 619 8.64 -26.94 20.00
CA ILE A 619 9.27 -26.39 21.18
C ILE A 619 9.30 -27.44 22.30
N GLU A 620 8.20 -28.16 22.51
CA GLU A 620 8.12 -29.26 23.47
C GLU A 620 9.07 -30.39 23.09
N LEU A 621 9.18 -30.76 21.82
CA LEU A 621 10.13 -31.77 21.33
C LEU A 621 11.58 -31.43 21.67
N PHE A 622 11.98 -30.18 21.52
CA PHE A 622 13.33 -29.72 21.84
C PHE A 622 13.49 -29.39 23.34
N GLY A 623 12.45 -28.99 24.04
CA GLY A 623 12.48 -28.52 25.42
C GLY A 623 13.50 -27.38 25.61
N THR A 624 14.31 -27.44 26.65
CA THR A 624 15.34 -26.44 26.94
C THR A 624 16.45 -26.33 25.87
N LYS A 625 16.50 -27.28 24.94
CA LYS A 625 17.45 -27.24 23.82
C LYS A 625 17.02 -26.29 22.72
N TRP A 626 15.77 -25.93 22.65
CA TRP A 626 15.23 -24.97 21.67
C TRP A 626 15.96 -23.63 21.71
N ASP A 627 16.18 -23.11 22.89
CA ASP A 627 16.88 -21.84 23.10
C ASP A 627 18.36 -21.86 22.73
N ASN A 628 18.95 -23.06 22.63
CA ASN A 628 20.34 -23.25 22.21
C ASN A 628 20.52 -23.27 20.69
N LEU A 629 19.43 -23.34 19.92
CA LEU A 629 19.47 -23.26 18.47
C LEU A 629 19.71 -21.80 18.02
N ASP A 630 20.48 -21.66 16.93
CA ASP A 630 20.60 -20.37 16.23
C ASP A 630 19.23 -19.90 15.73
N ASP A 631 18.99 -18.57 15.73
CA ASP A 631 17.72 -17.98 15.29
C ASP A 631 17.33 -18.40 13.87
N GLU A 632 18.30 -18.54 13.00
CA GLU A 632 18.08 -18.94 11.61
C GLU A 632 17.66 -20.42 11.52
N VAL A 633 18.25 -21.28 12.34
CA VAL A 633 17.85 -22.70 12.44
C VAL A 633 16.43 -22.82 12.97
N ARG A 634 16.09 -22.07 14.02
CA ARG A 634 14.74 -22.02 14.57
C ARG A 634 13.73 -21.58 13.51
N ARG A 635 14.09 -20.56 12.72
CA ARG A 635 13.25 -20.06 11.64
C ARG A 635 12.98 -21.13 10.59
N PHE A 636 13.99 -21.83 10.09
CA PHE A 636 13.82 -22.89 9.10
C PHE A 636 12.93 -24.02 9.64
N LEU A 637 13.16 -24.47 10.86
CA LEU A 637 12.32 -25.50 11.49
C LEU A 637 10.87 -25.05 11.61
N SER A 638 10.66 -23.82 12.07
CA SER A 638 9.33 -23.25 12.24
C SER A 638 8.57 -23.11 10.91
N THR A 639 9.25 -22.63 9.88
CA THR A 639 8.67 -22.50 8.53
C THR A 639 8.27 -23.89 7.99
N GLY A 640 9.14 -24.89 8.15
CA GLY A 640 8.82 -26.25 7.75
C GLY A 640 7.61 -26.84 8.48
N GLU A 641 7.49 -26.62 9.79
CA GLU A 641 6.32 -27.10 10.58
C GLU A 641 5.03 -26.37 10.21
N ILE A 642 5.09 -25.07 9.95
CA ILE A 642 3.93 -24.31 9.49
C ILE A 642 3.45 -24.85 8.14
N LEU A 643 4.36 -25.03 7.18
CA LEU A 643 4.04 -25.59 5.88
C LEU A 643 3.43 -26.99 5.99
N LEU A 644 4.01 -27.86 6.81
CA LEU A 644 3.51 -29.22 7.02
C LEU A 644 2.07 -29.17 7.57
N LYS A 645 1.82 -28.42 8.63
CA LYS A 645 0.52 -28.31 9.28
C LYS A 645 -0.54 -27.70 8.36
N GLU A 646 -0.19 -26.67 7.58
CA GLU A 646 -1.14 -26.06 6.65
C GLU A 646 -1.49 -26.98 5.48
N LEU A 647 -0.51 -27.68 4.90
CA LEU A 647 -0.76 -28.65 3.84
C LEU A 647 -1.60 -29.83 4.33
N GLU A 648 -1.40 -30.28 5.58
CA GLU A 648 -2.26 -31.30 6.21
C GLU A 648 -3.67 -30.78 6.45
N ARG A 649 -3.82 -29.56 6.96
CA ARG A 649 -5.13 -28.95 7.22
C ARG A 649 -5.97 -28.81 5.96
N LEU A 650 -5.32 -28.53 4.83
CA LEU A 650 -6.00 -28.39 3.55
C LEU A 650 -6.47 -29.72 2.95
N ASP A 651 -5.98 -30.85 3.46
CA ASP A 651 -6.34 -32.23 3.06
C ASP A 651 -6.33 -32.46 1.54
N VAL A 652 -5.33 -31.90 0.86
CA VAL A 652 -5.21 -32.00 -0.60
C VAL A 652 -4.37 -33.22 -0.94
N GLY A 653 -5.00 -34.24 -1.44
CA GLY A 653 -4.41 -35.58 -1.67
C GLY A 653 -3.18 -35.62 -2.59
N ASN A 654 -2.88 -34.56 -3.32
CA ASN A 654 -1.75 -34.46 -4.26
C ASN A 654 -0.81 -33.30 -3.97
N ALA A 655 -0.78 -32.77 -2.74
CA ALA A 655 0.14 -31.71 -2.39
C ALA A 655 1.61 -32.16 -2.49
N ASP A 656 2.49 -31.30 -2.98
CA ASP A 656 3.94 -31.54 -2.97
C ASP A 656 4.55 -30.99 -1.68
N TYR A 657 5.08 -31.86 -0.84
CA TYR A 657 5.72 -31.53 0.44
C TYR A 657 7.23 -31.26 0.33
N ALA A 658 7.77 -31.10 -0.88
CA ALA A 658 9.19 -30.82 -1.07
C ALA A 658 9.66 -29.52 -0.38
N PRO A 659 8.89 -28.40 -0.35
CA PRO A 659 9.27 -27.22 0.41
C PRO A 659 9.51 -27.50 1.90
N VAL A 660 8.69 -28.36 2.52
CA VAL A 660 8.86 -28.77 3.93
C VAL A 660 10.20 -29.45 4.14
N VAL A 661 10.54 -30.40 3.29
CA VAL A 661 11.79 -31.15 3.35
C VAL A 661 13.01 -30.24 3.16
N ILE A 662 12.91 -29.26 2.27
CA ILE A 662 14.00 -28.30 2.02
C ILE A 662 14.22 -27.40 3.24
N GLU A 663 13.18 -26.94 3.92
CA GLU A 663 13.35 -26.15 5.14
C GLU A 663 14.02 -26.98 6.28
N TYR A 664 13.65 -28.25 6.44
CA TYR A 664 14.34 -29.13 7.38
C TYR A 664 15.80 -29.39 6.99
N ALA A 665 16.08 -29.51 5.68
CA ALA A 665 17.44 -29.66 5.19
C ALA A 665 18.29 -28.43 5.49
N LYS A 666 17.75 -27.23 5.27
CA LYS A 666 18.42 -25.97 5.61
C LYS A 666 18.70 -25.84 7.10
N ALA A 667 17.75 -26.22 7.95
CA ALA A 667 17.94 -26.19 9.40
C ALA A 667 19.14 -27.06 9.82
N LEU A 668 19.22 -28.30 9.31
CA LEU A 668 20.31 -29.22 9.61
C LEU A 668 21.64 -28.70 9.03
N GLU A 669 21.67 -28.27 7.78
CA GLU A 669 22.85 -27.73 7.12
C GLU A 669 23.41 -26.51 7.84
N CYS A 670 22.55 -25.52 8.13
CA CYS A 670 22.92 -24.32 8.85
C CYS A 670 23.50 -24.62 10.24
N HIS A 671 22.86 -25.52 10.99
CA HIS A 671 23.34 -25.89 12.32
C HIS A 671 24.73 -26.55 12.28
N ILE A 672 24.92 -27.54 11.42
CA ILE A 672 26.20 -28.25 11.28
C ILE A 672 27.29 -27.30 10.79
N HIS A 673 27.01 -26.52 9.79
CA HIS A 673 27.95 -25.56 9.18
C HIS A 673 28.41 -24.53 10.22
N LYS A 674 27.48 -23.82 10.86
CA LYS A 674 27.79 -22.75 11.81
C LYS A 674 28.48 -23.28 13.08
N THR A 675 27.95 -24.35 13.64
CA THR A 675 28.41 -24.84 14.94
C THR A 675 29.76 -25.53 14.86
N PHE A 676 30.02 -26.32 13.81
CA PHE A 676 31.20 -27.18 13.76
C PHE A 676 32.19 -26.76 12.68
N PHE A 677 31.78 -26.57 11.45
CA PHE A 677 32.73 -26.28 10.36
C PHE A 677 33.25 -24.84 10.40
N GLU A 678 32.44 -23.86 10.70
CA GLU A 678 32.91 -22.48 10.86
C GLU A 678 33.84 -22.33 12.09
N SER A 679 33.52 -23.03 13.16
CA SER A 679 34.38 -23.06 14.35
C SER A 679 35.76 -23.62 14.00
N PHE A 680 35.80 -24.68 13.20
CA PHE A 680 37.05 -25.25 12.71
C PHE A 680 37.78 -24.29 11.78
N ARG A 681 37.10 -23.67 10.84
CA ARG A 681 37.65 -22.63 9.92
C ARG A 681 38.29 -21.49 10.71
N LYS A 682 37.60 -20.95 11.71
CA LYS A 682 38.12 -19.90 12.58
C LYS A 682 39.39 -20.33 13.31
N SER A 683 39.45 -21.56 13.80
CA SER A 683 40.61 -22.11 14.44
C SER A 683 41.82 -22.21 13.52
N LEU A 684 41.66 -22.78 12.32
CA LEU A 684 42.76 -22.91 11.36
C LEU A 684 43.23 -21.58 10.77
N ARG A 685 42.36 -20.63 10.56
CA ARG A 685 42.75 -19.29 10.09
C ARG A 685 43.50 -18.52 11.14
N ARG A 686 43.08 -18.58 12.40
CA ARG A 686 43.77 -17.93 13.50
C ARG A 686 45.23 -18.48 13.67
N ASP A 687 45.38 -19.77 13.44
CA ASP A 687 46.71 -20.44 13.58
C ASP A 687 47.54 -20.34 12.28
N GLY A 688 47.08 -19.64 11.25
CA GLY A 688 47.75 -19.48 9.97
C GLY A 688 47.87 -20.77 9.13
N LEU A 689 47.18 -21.83 9.54
CA LEU A 689 47.27 -23.14 8.90
C LEU A 689 46.38 -23.26 7.66
N ALA A 690 45.33 -22.50 7.56
CA ALA A 690 44.39 -22.57 6.43
C ALA A 690 45.05 -22.33 5.06
N ALA A 691 46.08 -21.48 5.01
CA ALA A 691 46.85 -21.20 3.78
C ALA A 691 47.98 -22.19 3.51
N ASN A 692 48.24 -23.13 4.42
CA ASN A 692 49.35 -24.06 4.30
C ASN A 692 48.98 -25.27 3.44
N GLU A 693 49.46 -25.29 2.17
CA GLU A 693 49.15 -26.35 1.20
C GLU A 693 49.55 -27.76 1.68
N SER A 694 50.52 -27.88 2.58
CA SER A 694 50.98 -29.19 3.07
C SER A 694 49.89 -29.96 3.82
N ILE A 695 48.93 -29.26 4.47
CA ILE A 695 47.86 -29.92 5.24
C ILE A 695 46.79 -30.57 4.35
N TYR A 696 46.70 -30.18 3.07
CA TYR A 696 45.71 -30.69 2.09
C TYR A 696 46.29 -31.90 1.30
N LYS A 697 47.52 -32.33 1.50
CA LYS A 697 48.10 -33.45 0.78
C LYS A 697 47.36 -34.74 1.15
N CYS A 698 46.82 -35.42 0.15
CA CYS A 698 46.24 -36.75 0.28
C CYS A 698 47.31 -37.80 -0.03
N ASP A 699 47.44 -38.82 0.85
CA ASP A 699 48.21 -39.99 0.55
C ASP A 699 47.30 -41.19 0.41
N PHE A 700 47.24 -41.77 -0.81
CA PHE A 700 46.34 -42.89 -1.13
C PHE A 700 47.02 -44.24 -0.85
N GLY A 701 48.24 -44.29 -0.32
CA GLY A 701 48.94 -45.51 -0.04
C GLY A 701 49.48 -46.25 -1.27
N PRO A 702 50.04 -47.44 -1.10
CA PRO A 702 50.71 -48.20 -2.16
C PRO A 702 49.73 -48.84 -3.20
N ILE A 703 48.46 -49.02 -2.83
CA ILE A 703 47.39 -49.49 -3.72
C ILE A 703 46.51 -48.29 -4.04
N PRO A 704 46.60 -47.72 -5.22
CA PRO A 704 45.76 -46.59 -5.60
C PRO A 704 44.30 -47.01 -5.59
N PRO A 705 43.41 -46.22 -4.92
CA PRO A 705 41.98 -46.43 -5.03
C PRO A 705 41.54 -46.31 -6.49
N SER A 706 40.33 -46.79 -6.79
CA SER A 706 39.78 -46.68 -8.12
C SER A 706 39.88 -45.22 -8.63
N PRO A 707 39.99 -44.97 -9.94
CA PRO A 707 40.08 -43.60 -10.46
C PRO A 707 38.90 -42.72 -10.13
N SER A 708 37.74 -43.34 -9.87
CA SER A 708 36.52 -42.64 -9.40
C SER A 708 36.67 -42.17 -7.93
N ASP A 709 37.15 -43.06 -7.06
CA ASP A 709 37.30 -42.75 -5.64
C ASP A 709 38.39 -41.70 -5.39
N ARG A 710 39.46 -41.76 -6.22
CA ARG A 710 40.52 -40.76 -6.20
C ARG A 710 40.00 -39.38 -6.59
N ARG A 711 39.25 -39.27 -7.68
CA ARG A 711 38.63 -38.01 -8.12
C ARG A 711 37.68 -37.47 -7.04
N ALA A 712 36.87 -38.33 -6.46
CA ALA A 712 35.92 -37.92 -5.39
C ALA A 712 36.69 -37.38 -4.17
N ALA A 713 37.80 -38.02 -3.78
CA ALA A 713 38.62 -37.55 -2.69
C ALA A 713 39.30 -36.19 -2.98
N GLU A 714 39.88 -36.07 -4.18
CA GLU A 714 40.51 -34.83 -4.64
C GLU A 714 39.50 -33.67 -4.69
N ARG A 715 38.28 -33.90 -5.16
CA ARG A 715 37.17 -32.93 -5.15
C ARG A 715 36.82 -32.54 -3.74
N THR A 716 36.62 -33.48 -2.82
CA THR A 716 36.25 -33.19 -1.41
C THR A 716 37.33 -32.35 -0.71
N ILE A 717 38.61 -32.64 -0.96
CA ILE A 717 39.72 -31.85 -0.39
C ILE A 717 39.78 -30.45 -1.04
N SER A 718 39.54 -30.32 -2.32
CA SER A 718 39.48 -29.04 -2.99
C SER A 718 38.37 -28.16 -2.43
N GLU A 719 37.17 -28.71 -2.22
CA GLU A 719 36.03 -28.00 -1.61
C GLU A 719 36.36 -27.55 -0.16
N LEU A 720 36.96 -28.43 0.63
CA LEU A 720 37.42 -28.08 1.98
C LEU A 720 38.48 -26.98 1.97
N ARG A 721 39.40 -27.02 1.01
CA ARG A 721 40.44 -25.99 0.84
C ARG A 721 39.77 -24.63 0.52
N MET A 722 38.84 -24.56 -0.46
CA MET A 722 38.12 -23.33 -0.83
C MET A 722 37.35 -22.80 0.38
N PHE A 723 36.69 -23.66 1.13
CA PHE A 723 35.97 -23.25 2.33
C PHE A 723 36.92 -22.64 3.40
N LEU A 724 38.06 -23.25 3.65
CA LEU A 724 38.96 -22.78 4.69
C LEU A 724 39.76 -21.54 4.32
N SER A 725 40.12 -21.38 3.02
CA SER A 725 40.97 -20.29 2.55
C SER A 725 40.23 -19.16 1.83
N GLU A 726 39.12 -19.44 1.12
CA GLU A 726 38.49 -18.52 0.15
C GLU A 726 37.11 -18.06 0.54
N ASP A 727 36.65 -18.24 1.76
CA ASP A 727 35.31 -17.87 2.23
C ASP A 727 34.10 -18.51 1.47
N LYS A 728 34.31 -19.59 0.73
CA LYS A 728 33.23 -20.36 0.15
C LYS A 728 32.52 -21.20 1.22
N SER A 729 31.19 -21.25 1.20
CA SER A 729 30.41 -22.11 2.09
C SER A 729 30.54 -23.58 1.66
N LEU A 730 30.50 -24.50 2.64
CA LEU A 730 30.38 -25.94 2.37
C LEU A 730 28.93 -26.33 2.28
N THR A 731 28.60 -27.11 1.27
CA THR A 731 27.28 -27.71 1.12
C THR A 731 27.09 -28.89 2.08
N MET A 732 25.84 -29.26 2.35
CA MET A 732 25.50 -30.44 3.15
C MET A 732 26.16 -31.69 2.60
N GLY A 733 26.13 -31.91 1.31
CA GLY A 733 26.77 -33.02 0.63
C GLY A 733 28.30 -33.02 0.84
N ALA A 734 28.92 -31.85 0.68
CA ALA A 734 30.36 -31.69 0.91
C ALA A 734 30.75 -32.01 2.35
N MET A 735 30.00 -31.49 3.32
CA MET A 735 30.25 -31.77 4.75
C MET A 735 30.10 -33.27 5.05
N TRP A 736 29.08 -33.92 4.52
CA TRP A 736 28.87 -35.35 4.66
C TRP A 736 30.02 -36.16 4.06
N HIS A 737 30.44 -35.86 2.82
CA HIS A 737 31.57 -36.52 2.17
C HIS A 737 32.89 -36.34 2.92
N ILE A 738 33.13 -35.15 3.50
CA ILE A 738 34.29 -34.88 4.35
C ILE A 738 34.29 -35.82 5.57
N LEU A 739 33.16 -35.95 6.26
CA LEU A 739 33.05 -36.81 7.45
C LEU A 739 33.11 -38.30 7.08
N LEU A 740 32.51 -38.70 5.97
CA LEU A 740 32.61 -40.05 5.45
C LEU A 740 34.05 -40.40 5.12
N ARG A 741 34.80 -39.46 4.50
CA ARG A 741 36.21 -39.66 4.13
C ARG A 741 37.12 -39.78 5.33
N VAL A 742 36.87 -39.04 6.39
CA VAL A 742 37.58 -39.14 7.69
C VAL A 742 37.53 -40.56 8.24
N ARG A 743 36.44 -41.30 8.00
CA ARG A 743 36.27 -42.68 8.52
C ARG A 743 36.83 -43.76 7.62
N GLN A 744 36.96 -43.52 6.34
CA GLN A 744 37.60 -44.48 5.45
C GLN A 744 39.08 -44.50 5.80
N GLU A 745 39.61 -45.64 6.25
CA GLU A 745 41.00 -45.86 6.76
C GLU A 745 42.13 -45.66 5.72
N VAL A 746 41.87 -44.95 4.66
CA VAL A 746 42.88 -44.50 3.73
C VAL A 746 43.56 -43.30 4.35
N LYS A 747 44.88 -43.27 4.42
CA LYS A 747 45.68 -42.20 5.05
C LYS A 747 45.10 -40.82 4.67
N PRO A 748 44.32 -40.17 5.55
CA PRO A 748 43.62 -38.91 5.18
C PRO A 748 44.61 -37.76 5.12
N ALA A 749 44.29 -36.71 4.39
CA ALA A 749 45.07 -35.48 4.45
C ALA A 749 45.17 -34.97 5.88
N PRO A 750 46.29 -34.34 6.27
CA PRO A 750 46.50 -33.87 7.66
C PRO A 750 45.38 -32.95 8.14
N VAL A 751 44.78 -32.14 7.28
CA VAL A 751 43.66 -31.27 7.61
C VAL A 751 42.45 -32.06 8.12
N LEU A 752 42.20 -33.27 7.60
CA LEU A 752 41.12 -34.11 8.08
C LEU A 752 41.40 -34.66 9.48
N GLY A 753 42.65 -34.95 9.79
CA GLY A 753 43.06 -35.28 11.15
C GLY A 753 42.88 -34.13 12.15
N MET A 754 43.17 -32.89 11.70
CA MET A 754 42.90 -31.68 12.49
C MET A 754 41.40 -31.46 12.71
N LEU A 755 40.55 -31.71 11.70
CA LEU A 755 39.10 -31.66 11.81
C LEU A 755 38.60 -32.65 12.87
N VAL A 756 39.06 -33.92 12.81
CA VAL A 756 38.73 -34.94 13.82
C VAL A 756 39.12 -34.51 15.23
N ALA A 757 40.32 -33.97 15.38
CA ALA A 757 40.79 -33.49 16.68
C ALA A 757 39.95 -32.32 17.18
N HIS A 758 39.53 -31.43 16.28
CA HIS A 758 38.62 -30.32 16.59
C HIS A 758 37.23 -30.81 17.02
N LEU A 759 36.63 -31.72 16.24
CA LEU A 759 35.30 -32.27 16.55
C LEU A 759 35.31 -33.06 17.89
N ARG A 760 36.38 -33.83 18.20
CA ARG A 760 36.48 -34.57 19.45
C ARG A 760 36.60 -33.70 20.71
N LYS A 761 37.04 -32.45 20.57
CA LYS A 761 37.05 -31.47 21.69
C LYS A 761 35.63 -31.02 22.09
N HIS A 762 34.65 -31.14 21.21
CA HIS A 762 33.27 -30.78 21.47
C HIS A 762 32.47 -32.07 21.75
N LYS A 763 31.98 -32.26 23.00
CA LYS A 763 31.23 -33.48 23.39
C LYS A 763 30.12 -33.87 22.40
N LYS A 764 29.37 -32.86 21.86
CA LYS A 764 28.27 -33.07 20.92
C LYS A 764 28.75 -33.32 19.48
N ALA A 765 29.89 -32.79 19.09
CA ALA A 765 30.45 -33.00 17.76
C ALA A 765 31.06 -34.41 17.56
N ALA A 766 31.34 -35.12 18.62
CA ALA A 766 31.86 -36.47 18.51
C ALA A 766 30.90 -37.43 17.78
N CYS A 767 29.59 -37.20 17.89
CA CYS A 767 28.58 -37.99 17.21
C CYS A 767 28.64 -37.84 15.67
N LEU A 768 29.14 -36.72 15.15
CA LEU A 768 29.35 -36.53 13.70
C LEU A 768 30.36 -37.56 13.13
N LEU A 769 31.13 -38.17 13.97
CA LEU A 769 32.11 -39.21 13.60
C LEU A 769 31.55 -40.64 13.78
N GLU A 770 30.34 -40.79 14.32
CA GLU A 770 29.72 -42.09 14.55
C GLU A 770 29.15 -42.70 13.25
N SER A 771 29.21 -44.03 13.14
CA SER A 771 28.76 -44.75 11.93
C SER A 771 27.30 -44.58 11.64
N GLU A 772 26.50 -44.65 12.71
CA GLU A 772 25.03 -44.54 12.55
C GLU A 772 24.63 -43.13 12.14
N PHE A 773 25.19 -42.10 12.76
CA PHE A 773 24.92 -40.71 12.39
C PHE A 773 25.26 -40.43 10.94
N ILE A 774 26.42 -40.81 10.47
CA ILE A 774 26.85 -40.60 9.06
C ILE A 774 25.95 -41.39 8.11
N LYS A 775 25.53 -42.59 8.48
CA LYS A 775 24.62 -43.41 7.68
C LYS A 775 23.22 -42.78 7.60
N ASP A 776 22.67 -42.34 8.72
CA ASP A 776 21.35 -41.68 8.74
C ASP A 776 21.37 -40.35 8.02
N TRP A 777 22.47 -39.60 8.16
CA TRP A 777 22.64 -38.36 7.38
C TRP A 777 22.77 -38.64 5.88
N GLY A 778 23.49 -39.68 5.48
CA GLY A 778 23.53 -40.15 4.07
C GLY A 778 22.14 -40.54 3.55
N ARG A 779 21.38 -41.31 4.34
CA ARG A 779 19.98 -41.62 4.03
C ARG A 779 19.11 -40.39 3.86
N PHE A 780 19.28 -39.40 4.74
CA PHE A 780 18.58 -38.13 4.65
C PHE A 780 18.87 -37.42 3.32
N ILE A 781 20.17 -37.32 2.97
CA ILE A 781 20.60 -36.67 1.71
C ILE A 781 20.01 -37.40 0.48
N GLU A 782 20.16 -38.74 0.44
CA GLU A 782 19.78 -39.53 -0.74
C GLU A 782 18.24 -39.66 -0.89
N SER A 783 17.54 -39.94 0.20
CA SER A 783 16.10 -40.30 0.13
C SER A 783 15.17 -39.09 0.20
N PHE A 784 15.58 -38.01 0.86
CA PHE A 784 14.72 -36.84 1.09
C PHE A 784 15.24 -35.59 0.42
N ARG A 785 16.45 -35.15 0.77
CA ARG A 785 17.01 -33.87 0.30
C ARG A 785 17.18 -33.86 -1.22
N ASN A 786 17.81 -34.90 -1.78
CA ASN A 786 17.99 -34.99 -3.25
C ASN A 786 16.66 -35.21 -3.96
N GLY A 787 15.75 -36.02 -3.40
CA GLY A 787 14.39 -36.18 -3.91
C GLY A 787 13.61 -34.85 -3.94
N ALA A 788 13.67 -34.08 -2.88
CA ALA A 788 13.05 -32.76 -2.82
C ALA A 788 13.69 -31.73 -3.77
N ALA A 789 14.98 -31.87 -4.03
CA ALA A 789 15.74 -31.02 -4.95
C ALA A 789 15.58 -31.42 -6.45
N HIS A 790 15.21 -32.65 -6.73
CA HIS A 790 15.07 -33.17 -8.10
C HIS A 790 13.61 -33.61 -8.32
N SER A 791 13.06 -33.42 -9.45
CA SER A 791 11.72 -33.60 -10.02
C SER A 791 10.72 -34.64 -9.42
N THR A 792 10.96 -35.23 -8.27
CA THR A 792 10.03 -36.15 -7.59
C THR A 792 9.20 -35.42 -6.55
N SER A 793 7.87 -35.45 -6.72
CA SER A 793 6.99 -34.92 -5.68
C SER A 793 7.16 -35.70 -4.38
N ILE A 794 7.22 -34.98 -3.28
CA ILE A 794 7.32 -35.55 -1.92
C ILE A 794 5.92 -35.72 -1.35
N THR A 795 5.58 -36.93 -0.90
CA THR A 795 4.32 -37.20 -0.25
C THR A 795 4.34 -36.77 1.22
N ILE A 796 3.14 -36.62 1.84
CA ILE A 796 3.00 -36.34 3.27
C ILE A 796 3.72 -37.38 4.14
N GLY A 797 3.65 -38.68 3.78
CA GLY A 797 4.33 -39.73 4.51
C GLY A 797 5.84 -39.56 4.49
N GLN A 798 6.41 -39.23 3.35
CA GLN A 798 7.84 -38.94 3.20
C GLN A 798 8.26 -37.67 3.97
N ALA A 799 7.45 -36.61 3.97
CA ALA A 799 7.74 -35.40 4.74
C ALA A 799 7.73 -35.68 6.25
N LYS A 800 6.79 -36.48 6.75
CA LYS A 800 6.74 -36.90 8.14
C LYS A 800 7.93 -37.80 8.51
N GLU A 801 8.30 -38.75 7.64
CA GLU A 801 9.48 -39.59 7.85
C GLU A 801 10.76 -38.72 7.87
N CYS A 802 10.86 -37.73 6.98
CA CYS A 802 11.94 -36.73 6.98
C CYS A 802 11.98 -35.95 8.29
N ARG A 803 10.84 -35.44 8.76
CA ARG A 803 10.70 -34.74 10.04
C ARG A 803 11.23 -35.59 11.21
N ASP A 804 10.80 -36.83 11.28
CA ASP A 804 11.20 -37.76 12.33
C ASP A 804 12.70 -38.04 12.30
N LEU A 805 13.30 -38.15 11.12
CA LEU A 805 14.73 -38.34 10.96
C LEU A 805 15.52 -37.10 11.36
N VAL A 806 15.02 -35.90 11.06
CA VAL A 806 15.75 -34.65 11.37
C VAL A 806 15.60 -34.27 12.84
N PHE A 807 14.40 -34.31 13.42
CA PHE A 807 14.16 -33.83 14.78
C PHE A 807 12.99 -34.48 15.55
N GLY A 808 12.21 -35.38 14.95
CA GLY A 808 10.99 -35.92 15.55
C GLY A 808 11.19 -36.79 16.79
N ASN A 809 12.39 -37.36 17.03
CA ASN A 809 12.65 -38.19 18.18
C ASN A 809 14.02 -37.87 18.83
N ALA A 810 14.32 -38.48 19.97
CA ALA A 810 15.53 -38.20 20.75
C ALA A 810 16.82 -38.53 20.01
N HIS A 811 16.80 -39.45 19.07
CA HIS A 811 17.94 -39.89 18.26
C HIS A 811 18.02 -39.26 16.89
N SER A 812 17.13 -38.30 16.59
CA SER A 812 17.11 -37.60 15.30
C SER A 812 18.36 -36.73 15.12
N LEU A 813 18.77 -36.56 13.88
CA LEU A 813 20.01 -35.90 13.49
C LEU A 813 20.26 -34.57 14.20
N LEU A 814 19.32 -33.65 14.16
CA LEU A 814 19.49 -32.32 14.74
C LEU A 814 19.38 -32.34 16.27
N ARG A 815 18.43 -33.10 16.85
CA ARG A 815 18.27 -33.19 18.31
C ARG A 815 19.45 -33.84 19.01
N PHE A 816 20.16 -34.69 18.29
CA PHE A 816 21.40 -35.32 18.81
C PHE A 816 22.55 -34.33 18.87
N LEU A 817 22.59 -33.36 17.96
CA LEU A 817 23.61 -32.31 17.88
C LEU A 817 23.40 -31.16 18.87
N VAL A 818 22.16 -30.91 19.27
CA VAL A 818 21.78 -29.85 20.21
C VAL A 818 21.70 -30.42 21.64
#